data_f060d60b217f5c3f259f1ab244f5b81c
#
_entry.id   f060d60b217f5c3f259f1ab244f5b81c
#
_cell.length_a   1.000
_cell.length_b   1.000
_cell.length_c   1.000
_cell.angle_alpha   90.00
_cell.angle_beta   90.00
_cell.angle_gamma   90.00
#
_symmetry.space_group_name_H-M   'P 1'
#
loop_
_entity.id
_entity.type
_entity.pdbx_description
1 polymer ?
#
loop_
_entity_poly.entity_id
_entity_poly.type
_entity_poly.pdbx_seq_one_letter_code
_entity_poly.pdbx_strand_id
1 'polypeptide(L)'
;MTSVSTAAAPPLAARALTAYKPFWAKRFGPAPFLPTSRAEMALLGWDSCDVVIVSGDAYVDHPSFGMAVIGRTLEAQGFRVGIIAQPDWNSAEPFRALGKPNLFFGVTAGNMDSMINRYTADRKIRSDDAYTPGGQGGARPDRCSLVYVQRCKEAFGDVPIVLGGIEASLRRIAHYDYWQDKVRRSMLVDSKADLLLYGNAERAVIEVAHRLARREPVQRITDVRGTAFVRRRDDTTASDWFELDSSEVDLPGRLDEHINPYQSTDERAASQGTSCAKEQAANELPSSRRTPGSSVLGEEWIPASAGMTANGVGAAAHGLAVVAMPVSHKPSRKTGKLALPPRERTVIRLPSYEQVKSDAVLYAHANRVLHLETNPGNARALVQRHGQGVTARDVWINPPPIPLTTAEMDHVFDLPYARSPHPSYADASGSHDGPTKIPAWEMIRFSVNIMRGCFGGCTFCSITEHEGRIIQSRSEDSVIREIEEIRDRVKGFTGVISDLGGPTANMYRIACKSTAIESACRKPSCVYPGICPNLNTDHTPLIKLYRRARSLRGVKKILIGSGLRYDLAVQSPEYVKELVTHHVGGYLKIAPEHTEGGPLSKMMKPGIGSYERFRKMFEQFSAEAGKKQYLIPYFIAAHPGTSDEDMMNLALWLKKNGFKADQVQTFYPSPMATATAMYHTNLNPLKGISRDPQRAEKVDIVRGENRRRLHKAFLRWHDANNWPLLREALQKMGRADLIGNGKHHLIPTYQPTTHGSYESPRRKNSTPAAVGSSLKRGRILTQHTGLPPRETGAAKGAVPRRRKPA
;
A
#
# COMPACT_ATOMS: atom_id res chain seq x y z
N MET A 1 2.19 -22.25 -45.73
CA MET A 1 2.50 -21.35 -44.58
C MET A 1 1.21 -21.05 -43.87
N THR A 2 0.87 -21.86 -42.91
CA THR A 2 -0.35 -21.72 -42.09
C THR A 2 0.02 -20.83 -40.87
N SER A 3 -0.53 -19.63 -40.84
CA SER A 3 -0.41 -18.70 -39.72
C SER A 3 -1.05 -19.32 -38.47
N VAL A 4 -0.28 -19.67 -37.51
CA VAL A 4 -0.77 -20.01 -36.16
C VAL A 4 -1.26 -18.72 -35.50
N SER A 5 -2.57 -18.53 -35.54
CA SER A 5 -3.25 -17.51 -34.77
C SER A 5 -3.00 -17.79 -33.28
N THR A 6 -2.18 -16.98 -32.62
CA THR A 6 -2.12 -16.94 -31.16
C THR A 6 -3.41 -16.35 -30.66
N ALA A 7 -4.38 -17.21 -30.36
CA ALA A 7 -5.59 -16.78 -29.67
C ALA A 7 -5.22 -16.05 -28.38
N ALA A 8 -5.60 -14.79 -28.29
CA ALA A 8 -5.44 -14.01 -27.07
C ALA A 8 -6.14 -14.75 -25.93
N ALA A 9 -5.47 -14.88 -24.79
CA ALA A 9 -6.07 -15.48 -23.61
C ALA A 9 -7.41 -14.77 -23.32
N PRO A 10 -8.48 -15.50 -23.06
CA PRO A 10 -9.77 -14.89 -22.78
C PRO A 10 -9.64 -13.94 -21.59
N PRO A 11 -10.35 -12.80 -21.61
CA PRO A 11 -10.34 -11.88 -20.47
C PRO A 11 -10.76 -12.64 -19.22
N LEU A 12 -10.11 -12.36 -18.08
CA LEU A 12 -10.43 -12.96 -16.79
C LEU A 12 -11.92 -12.82 -16.50
N ALA A 13 -12.64 -13.90 -16.62
CA ALA A 13 -14.08 -13.92 -16.36
C ALA A 13 -14.30 -13.80 -14.85
N ALA A 14 -14.97 -12.74 -14.42
CA ALA A 14 -15.44 -12.58 -13.06
C ALA A 14 -16.96 -12.43 -13.06
N ARG A 15 -17.61 -13.04 -12.06
CA ARG A 15 -19.03 -12.82 -11.85
C ARG A 15 -19.28 -11.36 -11.44
N ALA A 16 -20.19 -10.65 -12.11
CA ALA A 16 -20.51 -9.26 -11.77
C ALA A 16 -21.10 -9.17 -10.35
N LEU A 17 -20.85 -8.06 -9.64
CA LEU A 17 -21.36 -7.83 -8.29
C LEU A 17 -22.89 -7.89 -8.24
N THR A 18 -23.55 -7.47 -9.31
CA THR A 18 -25.02 -7.43 -9.45
C THR A 18 -25.65 -8.73 -9.99
N ALA A 19 -24.83 -9.75 -10.31
CA ALA A 19 -25.32 -11.02 -10.91
C ALA A 19 -25.77 -12.06 -9.85
N TYR A 20 -25.73 -11.73 -8.58
CA TYR A 20 -26.21 -12.60 -7.52
C TYR A 20 -27.71 -12.40 -7.27
N LYS A 21 -28.43 -13.51 -7.03
CA LYS A 21 -29.80 -13.40 -6.55
C LYS A 21 -29.76 -12.80 -5.15
N PRO A 22 -30.47 -11.68 -4.91
CA PRO A 22 -30.48 -11.05 -3.60
C PRO A 22 -30.91 -12.01 -2.50
N PHE A 23 -30.27 -11.91 -1.32
CA PHE A 23 -30.66 -12.65 -0.16
C PHE A 23 -32.06 -12.22 0.33
N TRP A 24 -32.75 -13.06 1.08
CA TRP A 24 -34.15 -12.86 1.46
C TRP A 24 -34.43 -11.56 2.21
N ALA A 25 -33.45 -11.05 2.96
CA ALA A 25 -33.60 -9.83 3.74
C ALA A 25 -33.59 -8.54 2.91
N LYS A 26 -33.38 -8.60 1.58
CA LYS A 26 -33.54 -7.45 0.67
C LYS A 26 -34.89 -6.74 0.80
N ARG A 27 -35.90 -7.44 1.29
CA ARG A 27 -37.26 -6.91 1.55
C ARG A 27 -37.29 -5.77 2.58
N PHE A 28 -36.30 -5.69 3.48
CA PHE A 28 -36.25 -4.61 4.49
C PHE A 28 -35.81 -3.27 3.90
N GLY A 29 -35.26 -3.25 2.70
CA GLY A 29 -34.67 -2.06 2.12
C GLY A 29 -33.32 -1.68 2.76
N PRO A 30 -32.70 -0.58 2.34
CA PRO A 30 -31.48 -0.07 2.93
C PRO A 30 -31.74 0.63 4.27
N ALA A 31 -30.91 0.36 5.26
CA ALA A 31 -30.97 1.05 6.55
C ALA A 31 -30.44 2.49 6.41
N PRO A 32 -30.99 3.50 7.14
CA PRO A 32 -30.42 4.85 7.17
C PRO A 32 -28.95 4.85 7.61
N PHE A 33 -28.65 4.06 8.65
CA PHE A 33 -27.31 3.62 9.07
C PHE A 33 -27.36 2.13 9.34
N LEU A 34 -26.23 1.44 9.12
CA LEU A 34 -26.12 0.07 9.58
C LEU A 34 -26.14 0.03 11.11
N PRO A 35 -26.98 -0.80 11.74
CA PRO A 35 -27.21 -0.74 13.18
C PRO A 35 -25.93 -1.06 13.99
N THR A 36 -25.76 -0.34 15.08
CA THR A 36 -24.70 -0.50 16.08
C THR A 36 -25.22 -1.01 17.42
N SER A 37 -26.55 -1.12 17.57
CA SER A 37 -27.24 -1.57 18.77
C SER A 37 -28.45 -2.45 18.45
N ARG A 38 -28.88 -3.26 19.42
CA ARG A 38 -30.12 -4.05 19.31
C ARG A 38 -31.39 -3.17 19.19
N ALA A 39 -31.36 -1.99 19.79
CA ALA A 39 -32.49 -1.04 19.67
C ALA A 39 -32.61 -0.57 18.20
N GLU A 40 -31.53 -0.25 17.55
CA GLU A 40 -31.54 0.11 16.12
C GLU A 40 -31.94 -1.08 15.23
N MET A 41 -31.52 -2.30 15.55
CA MET A 41 -31.99 -3.50 14.87
C MET A 41 -33.51 -3.67 14.97
N ALA A 42 -34.05 -3.46 16.16
CA ALA A 42 -35.51 -3.55 16.42
C ALA A 42 -36.31 -2.50 15.61
N LEU A 43 -35.79 -1.26 15.48
CA LEU A 43 -36.38 -0.22 14.63
C LEU A 43 -36.39 -0.62 13.14
N LEU A 44 -35.41 -1.42 12.69
CA LEU A 44 -35.34 -1.95 11.33
C LEU A 44 -36.19 -3.24 11.15
N GLY A 45 -36.81 -3.73 12.21
CA GLY A 45 -37.54 -5.01 12.22
C GLY A 45 -36.62 -6.24 12.14
N TRP A 46 -35.37 -6.12 12.58
CA TRP A 46 -34.41 -7.21 12.57
C TRP A 46 -34.31 -7.90 13.93
N ASP A 47 -34.39 -9.21 13.93
CA ASP A 47 -34.16 -10.06 15.10
C ASP A 47 -32.70 -10.44 15.30
N SER A 48 -31.95 -10.46 14.21
CA SER A 48 -30.53 -10.85 14.16
C SER A 48 -29.82 -10.18 12.99
N CYS A 49 -28.50 -10.09 13.04
CA CYS A 49 -27.66 -9.76 11.88
C CYS A 49 -27.22 -11.03 11.16
N ASP A 50 -27.07 -10.95 9.82
CA ASP A 50 -26.44 -12.02 9.05
C ASP A 50 -24.92 -11.89 9.13
N VAL A 51 -24.42 -10.66 9.10
CA VAL A 51 -22.99 -10.32 9.23
C VAL A 51 -22.81 -9.22 10.28
N VAL A 52 -21.81 -9.37 11.14
CA VAL A 52 -21.39 -8.30 12.05
C VAL A 52 -19.95 -7.91 11.70
N ILE A 53 -19.75 -6.62 11.37
CA ILE A 53 -18.42 -6.08 11.07
C ILE A 53 -17.86 -5.42 12.33
N VAL A 54 -16.70 -5.89 12.78
CA VAL A 54 -15.95 -5.34 13.91
C VAL A 54 -14.79 -4.52 13.40
N SER A 55 -14.75 -3.23 13.73
CA SER A 55 -13.75 -2.29 13.20
C SER A 55 -12.98 -1.55 14.29
N GLY A 56 -11.70 -1.30 14.04
CA GLY A 56 -10.86 -0.43 14.87
C GLY A 56 -11.11 1.06 14.67
N ASP A 57 -11.87 1.47 13.66
CA ASP A 57 -12.28 2.86 13.44
C ASP A 57 -13.65 3.14 14.00
N ALA A 58 -13.93 4.39 14.38
CA ALA A 58 -15.28 4.87 14.60
C ALA A 58 -16.14 4.71 13.35
N TYR A 59 -17.43 4.43 13.51
CA TYR A 59 -18.31 4.21 12.36
C TYR A 59 -18.65 5.53 11.66
N VAL A 60 -18.16 5.65 10.45
CA VAL A 60 -18.51 6.70 9.49
C VAL A 60 -19.07 6.02 8.25
N ASP A 61 -20.31 6.30 7.93
CA ASP A 61 -20.99 5.73 6.76
C ASP A 61 -20.64 6.55 5.50
N HIS A 62 -19.46 6.29 4.96
CA HIS A 62 -18.90 7.05 3.86
C HIS A 62 -18.08 6.14 2.94
N PRO A 63 -18.09 6.34 1.60
CA PRO A 63 -17.37 5.49 0.63
C PRO A 63 -15.83 5.51 0.77
N SER A 64 -15.28 6.35 1.63
CA SER A 64 -13.86 6.34 2.00
C SER A 64 -13.53 5.52 3.25
N PHE A 65 -14.54 4.87 3.87
CA PHE A 65 -14.34 4.01 5.04
C PHE A 65 -14.64 2.56 4.68
N GLY A 66 -13.63 1.70 4.82
CA GLY A 66 -13.71 0.30 4.39
C GLY A 66 -14.87 -0.48 5.03
N MET A 67 -15.19 -0.22 6.31
CA MET A 67 -16.32 -0.87 6.98
C MET A 67 -17.66 -0.49 6.34
N ALA A 68 -17.84 0.77 5.95
CA ALA A 68 -19.05 1.24 5.29
C ALA A 68 -19.17 0.65 3.88
N VAL A 69 -18.06 0.65 3.10
CA VAL A 69 -18.04 0.05 1.77
C VAL A 69 -18.44 -1.42 1.81
N ILE A 70 -17.81 -2.22 2.67
CA ILE A 70 -18.11 -3.65 2.78
C ILE A 70 -19.53 -3.87 3.35
N GLY A 71 -19.92 -3.11 4.36
CA GLY A 71 -21.27 -3.22 4.95
C GLY A 71 -22.36 -2.89 3.95
N ARG A 72 -22.26 -1.76 3.25
CA ARG A 72 -23.24 -1.34 2.23
C ARG A 72 -23.24 -2.29 1.01
N THR A 73 -22.07 -2.81 0.62
CA THR A 73 -21.99 -3.82 -0.44
C THR A 73 -22.74 -5.10 -0.07
N LEU A 74 -22.62 -5.58 1.17
CA LEU A 74 -23.35 -6.75 1.65
C LEU A 74 -24.86 -6.45 1.84
N GLU A 75 -25.22 -5.28 2.36
CA GLU A 75 -26.61 -4.84 2.45
C GLU A 75 -27.28 -4.80 1.08
N ALA A 76 -26.60 -4.29 0.05
CA ALA A 76 -27.10 -4.27 -1.32
C ALA A 76 -27.38 -5.68 -1.88
N GLN A 77 -26.67 -6.71 -1.39
CA GLN A 77 -26.95 -8.12 -1.67
C GLN A 77 -28.13 -8.70 -0.86
N GLY A 78 -28.71 -7.93 0.05
CA GLY A 78 -29.84 -8.32 0.88
C GLY A 78 -29.48 -8.99 2.20
N PHE A 79 -28.26 -8.82 2.70
CA PHE A 79 -27.85 -9.28 4.03
C PHE A 79 -28.10 -8.22 5.08
N ARG A 80 -28.47 -8.62 6.30
CA ARG A 80 -28.58 -7.75 7.46
C ARG A 80 -27.18 -7.58 8.07
N VAL A 81 -26.66 -6.37 8.03
CA VAL A 81 -25.29 -6.08 8.45
C VAL A 81 -25.28 -5.13 9.64
N GLY A 82 -24.65 -5.54 10.73
CA GLY A 82 -24.43 -4.68 11.90
C GLY A 82 -22.96 -4.28 12.04
N ILE A 83 -22.70 -3.17 12.73
CA ILE A 83 -21.35 -2.63 12.94
C ILE A 83 -21.05 -2.57 14.44
N ILE A 84 -19.93 -3.13 14.87
CA ILE A 84 -19.31 -2.92 16.18
C ILE A 84 -18.05 -2.10 15.95
N ALA A 85 -18.11 -0.81 16.26
CA ALA A 85 -17.04 0.14 16.03
C ALA A 85 -16.26 0.43 17.31
N GLN A 86 -14.96 0.24 17.31
CA GLN A 86 -14.05 0.49 18.44
C GLN A 86 -14.56 -0.12 19.78
N PRO A 87 -14.89 -1.43 19.81
CA PRO A 87 -15.34 -2.06 21.05
C PRO A 87 -14.24 -2.00 22.12
N ASP A 88 -14.66 -1.92 23.38
CA ASP A 88 -13.74 -2.18 24.50
C ASP A 88 -13.23 -3.63 24.37
N TRP A 89 -11.95 -3.74 24.13
CA TRP A 89 -11.26 -5.02 23.85
C TRP A 89 -10.75 -5.72 25.10
N ASN A 90 -10.99 -5.17 26.30
CA ASN A 90 -10.59 -5.80 27.56
C ASN A 90 -11.44 -7.03 27.90
N SER A 91 -12.67 -7.12 27.37
CA SER A 91 -13.54 -8.30 27.53
C SER A 91 -14.24 -8.69 26.22
N ALA A 92 -14.89 -9.86 26.21
CA ALA A 92 -15.68 -10.32 25.07
C ALA A 92 -17.11 -9.74 25.03
N GLU A 93 -17.59 -9.09 26.11
CA GLU A 93 -18.95 -8.59 26.21
C GLU A 93 -19.33 -7.55 25.13
N PRO A 94 -18.53 -6.53 24.83
CA PRO A 94 -18.83 -5.59 23.74
C PRO A 94 -19.02 -6.26 22.38
N PHE A 95 -18.38 -7.42 22.16
CA PHE A 95 -18.49 -8.18 20.91
C PHE A 95 -19.78 -8.99 20.80
N ARG A 96 -20.59 -9.05 21.89
CA ARG A 96 -21.93 -9.65 21.94
C ARG A 96 -23.05 -8.61 21.74
N ALA A 97 -22.73 -7.33 21.60
CA ALA A 97 -23.70 -6.24 21.59
C ALA A 97 -24.86 -6.44 20.59
N LEU A 98 -24.57 -6.94 19.38
CA LEU A 98 -25.55 -7.21 18.32
C LEU A 98 -26.07 -8.67 18.29
N GLY A 99 -25.63 -9.51 19.23
CA GLY A 99 -25.93 -10.94 19.23
C GLY A 99 -25.04 -11.75 18.27
N LYS A 100 -25.37 -13.03 18.13
CA LYS A 100 -24.67 -13.96 17.27
C LYS A 100 -25.04 -13.71 15.81
N PRO A 101 -24.08 -13.39 14.91
CA PRO A 101 -24.38 -13.29 13.49
C PRO A 101 -24.70 -14.67 12.88
N ASN A 102 -25.61 -14.68 11.91
CA ASN A 102 -26.05 -15.92 11.26
C ASN A 102 -24.99 -16.54 10.36
N LEU A 103 -24.08 -15.72 9.78
CA LEU A 103 -23.11 -16.17 8.79
C LEU A 103 -21.66 -16.02 9.28
N PHE A 104 -21.21 -14.80 9.61
CA PHE A 104 -19.83 -14.58 10.01
C PHE A 104 -19.59 -13.23 10.71
N PHE A 105 -18.47 -13.14 11.44
CA PHE A 105 -17.87 -11.88 11.83
C PHE A 105 -16.88 -11.41 10.76
N GLY A 106 -17.04 -10.19 10.25
CA GLY A 106 -16.03 -9.50 9.45
C GLY A 106 -15.14 -8.66 10.38
N VAL A 107 -13.83 -8.91 10.43
CA VAL A 107 -12.93 -8.21 11.36
C VAL A 107 -11.89 -7.39 10.61
N THR A 108 -11.73 -6.12 10.99
CA THR A 108 -10.74 -5.20 10.41
C THR A 108 -10.14 -4.28 11.48
N ALA A 109 -8.88 -3.87 11.29
CA ALA A 109 -8.26 -2.83 12.11
C ALA A 109 -8.75 -1.41 11.75
N GLY A 110 -9.53 -1.27 10.68
CA GLY A 110 -9.97 0.01 10.12
C GLY A 110 -9.20 0.41 8.86
N ASN A 111 -9.24 1.69 8.51
CA ASN A 111 -8.62 2.24 7.30
C ASN A 111 -7.09 2.27 7.37
N MET A 112 -6.52 2.14 8.55
CA MET A 112 -5.07 2.10 8.75
C MET A 112 -4.64 0.84 9.51
N ASP A 113 -3.41 0.42 9.27
CA ASP A 113 -2.74 -0.55 10.12
C ASP A 113 -2.64 -0.02 11.56
N SER A 114 -3.07 -0.80 12.56
CA SER A 114 -3.15 -0.37 13.95
C SER A 114 -1.80 0.04 14.52
N MET A 115 -0.73 -0.68 14.17
CA MET A 115 0.62 -0.38 14.64
C MET A 115 1.16 0.92 14.01
N ILE A 116 0.91 1.13 12.70
CA ILE A 116 1.31 2.36 12.00
C ILE A 116 0.51 3.56 12.53
N ASN A 117 -0.76 3.36 12.85
CA ASN A 117 -1.59 4.41 13.41
C ASN A 117 -1.17 4.80 14.83
N ARG A 118 -0.85 3.81 15.67
CA ARG A 118 -0.53 4.04 17.09
C ARG A 118 0.90 4.53 17.34
N TYR A 119 1.86 4.13 16.52
CA TYR A 119 3.28 4.45 16.75
C TYR A 119 3.84 5.37 15.67
N THR A 120 4.86 6.15 16.05
CA THR A 120 5.71 6.86 15.09
C THR A 120 6.74 5.91 14.48
N ALA A 121 7.44 6.37 13.41
CA ALA A 121 8.58 5.63 12.85
C ALA A 121 9.75 5.44 13.85
N ASP A 122 9.80 6.19 14.93
CA ASP A 122 10.77 6.04 16.03
C ASP A 122 10.17 5.21 17.19
N ARG A 123 9.11 4.45 16.96
CA ARG A 123 8.41 3.57 17.92
C ARG A 123 7.82 4.29 19.14
N LYS A 124 7.63 5.61 19.05
CA LYS A 124 6.97 6.41 20.12
C LYS A 124 5.45 6.35 19.93
N ILE A 125 4.72 6.21 21.03
CA ILE A 125 3.25 6.20 21.01
C ILE A 125 2.74 7.58 20.58
N ARG A 126 1.74 7.61 19.68
CA ARG A 126 1.03 8.82 19.30
C ARG A 126 -0.05 9.13 20.32
N SER A 127 -0.23 10.41 20.62
CA SER A 127 -1.33 10.88 21.47
C SER A 127 -2.65 11.01 20.74
N ASP A 128 -2.64 10.99 19.40
CA ASP A 128 -3.77 11.24 18.53
C ASP A 128 -4.08 10.06 17.61
N ASP A 129 -5.36 9.87 17.33
CA ASP A 129 -5.89 8.95 16.33
C ASP A 129 -7.01 9.66 15.54
N ALA A 130 -6.76 9.90 14.25
CA ALA A 130 -7.72 10.63 13.41
C ALA A 130 -9.04 9.87 13.19
N TYR A 131 -9.05 8.56 13.41
CA TYR A 131 -10.21 7.69 13.21
C TYR A 131 -11.03 7.43 14.49
N THR A 132 -10.74 8.16 15.57
CA THR A 132 -11.40 8.02 16.86
C THR A 132 -12.19 9.29 17.18
N PRO A 133 -13.34 9.21 17.86
CA PRO A 133 -14.06 10.39 18.34
C PRO A 133 -13.17 11.28 19.20
N GLY A 134 -13.21 12.58 18.94
CA GLY A 134 -12.30 13.55 19.58
C GLY A 134 -10.85 13.44 19.16
N GLY A 135 -10.49 12.52 18.28
CA GLY A 135 -9.14 12.31 17.77
C GLY A 135 -8.16 11.79 18.82
N GLN A 136 -8.61 11.14 19.88
CA GLN A 136 -7.75 10.67 20.96
C GLN A 136 -7.20 9.28 20.68
N GLY A 137 -5.88 9.09 20.87
CA GLY A 137 -5.24 7.78 20.72
C GLY A 137 -5.56 6.83 21.87
N GLY A 138 -5.48 5.52 21.60
CA GLY A 138 -5.61 4.46 22.61
C GLY A 138 -6.90 3.66 22.56
N ALA A 139 -7.88 4.05 21.73
CA ALA A 139 -9.16 3.32 21.59
C ALA A 139 -9.00 1.95 20.90
N ARG A 140 -7.94 1.72 20.16
CA ARG A 140 -7.67 0.42 19.50
C ARG A 140 -6.46 -0.28 20.12
N PRO A 141 -6.46 -1.63 20.23
CA PRO A 141 -5.32 -2.39 20.71
C PRO A 141 -4.20 -2.46 19.67
N ASP A 142 -2.99 -2.79 20.11
CA ASP A 142 -1.92 -3.21 19.25
C ASP A 142 -2.29 -4.48 18.48
N ARG A 143 -2.01 -4.52 17.18
CA ARG A 143 -2.41 -5.63 16.29
C ARG A 143 -3.91 -5.90 16.41
N CYS A 144 -4.68 -4.87 16.20
CA CYS A 144 -6.11 -4.78 16.43
C CYS A 144 -6.87 -5.97 15.86
N SER A 145 -6.61 -6.35 14.60
CA SER A 145 -7.26 -7.49 13.94
C SER A 145 -7.08 -8.79 14.70
N LEU A 146 -5.88 -9.02 15.27
CA LEU A 146 -5.59 -10.25 16.04
C LEU A 146 -6.41 -10.27 17.34
N VAL A 147 -6.40 -9.16 18.09
CA VAL A 147 -7.13 -9.05 19.36
C VAL A 147 -8.62 -9.21 19.13
N TYR A 148 -9.17 -8.54 18.12
CA TYR A 148 -10.60 -8.60 17.83
C TYR A 148 -11.07 -9.99 17.39
N VAL A 149 -10.27 -10.73 16.60
CA VAL A 149 -10.57 -12.12 16.28
C VAL A 149 -10.64 -12.98 17.55
N GLN A 150 -9.71 -12.81 18.48
CA GLN A 150 -9.73 -13.56 19.76
C GLN A 150 -10.99 -13.24 20.55
N ARG A 151 -11.38 -11.97 20.67
CA ARG A 151 -12.61 -11.56 21.37
C ARG A 151 -13.88 -12.05 20.69
N CYS A 152 -13.95 -12.04 19.36
CA CYS A 152 -15.07 -12.65 18.63
C CYS A 152 -15.19 -14.15 18.90
N LYS A 153 -14.06 -14.88 18.96
CA LYS A 153 -14.05 -16.30 19.30
C LYS A 153 -14.46 -16.58 20.75
N GLU A 154 -14.07 -15.74 21.68
CA GLU A 154 -14.53 -15.80 23.07
C GLU A 154 -16.03 -15.48 23.19
N ALA A 155 -16.53 -14.57 22.36
CA ALA A 155 -17.96 -14.23 22.35
C ALA A 155 -18.81 -15.35 21.77
N PHE A 156 -18.43 -15.88 20.57
CA PHE A 156 -19.19 -16.90 19.84
C PHE A 156 -18.22 -17.80 19.07
N GLY A 157 -17.75 -18.88 19.73
CA GLY A 157 -16.66 -19.72 19.23
C GLY A 157 -16.94 -20.51 17.95
N ASP A 158 -18.22 -20.72 17.63
CA ASP A 158 -18.69 -21.49 16.47
C ASP A 158 -19.01 -20.63 15.24
N VAL A 159 -18.92 -19.30 15.35
CA VAL A 159 -19.16 -18.38 14.23
C VAL A 159 -17.89 -18.23 13.39
N PRO A 160 -17.98 -18.38 12.05
CA PRO A 160 -16.88 -18.11 11.16
C PRO A 160 -16.36 -16.68 11.31
N ILE A 161 -15.03 -16.52 11.21
CA ILE A 161 -14.38 -15.20 11.25
C ILE A 161 -13.63 -14.94 9.95
N VAL A 162 -14.03 -13.87 9.27
CA VAL A 162 -13.45 -13.39 8.02
C VAL A 162 -12.65 -12.12 8.30
N LEU A 163 -11.33 -12.20 8.16
CA LEU A 163 -10.43 -11.05 8.27
C LEU A 163 -10.43 -10.22 6.99
N GLY A 164 -10.31 -8.90 7.14
CA GLY A 164 -10.16 -7.98 6.02
C GLY A 164 -9.37 -6.71 6.38
N GLY A 165 -9.28 -5.80 5.41
CA GLY A 165 -8.59 -4.52 5.55
C GLY A 165 -7.07 -4.60 5.40
N ILE A 166 -6.43 -3.43 5.45
CA ILE A 166 -5.01 -3.28 5.12
C ILE A 166 -4.09 -4.06 6.08
N GLU A 167 -4.39 -4.07 7.39
CA GLU A 167 -3.57 -4.76 8.39
C GLU A 167 -3.50 -6.27 8.12
N ALA A 168 -4.62 -6.89 7.81
CA ALA A 168 -4.70 -8.30 7.47
C ALA A 168 -4.02 -8.59 6.13
N SER A 169 -4.29 -7.79 5.10
CA SER A 169 -3.67 -7.92 3.77
C SER A 169 -2.16 -7.95 3.82
N LEU A 170 -1.55 -7.04 4.59
CA LEU A 170 -0.09 -6.91 4.70
C LEU A 170 0.56 -7.96 5.62
N ARG A 171 -0.23 -8.82 6.26
CA ARG A 171 0.25 -9.89 7.16
C ARG A 171 -0.28 -11.28 6.79
N ARG A 172 -0.67 -11.48 5.51
CA ARG A 172 -1.23 -12.75 5.03
C ARG A 172 -0.21 -13.88 4.95
N ILE A 173 1.10 -13.57 4.92
CA ILE A 173 2.22 -14.53 5.01
C ILE A 173 3.15 -14.19 6.17
N ALA A 174 4.25 -14.94 6.32
CA ALA A 174 5.34 -14.56 7.23
C ALA A 174 5.85 -13.16 6.87
N HIS A 175 5.95 -12.28 7.86
CA HIS A 175 6.27 -10.88 7.66
C HIS A 175 7.17 -10.34 8.76
N TYR A 176 8.04 -9.38 8.42
CA TYR A 176 8.86 -8.68 9.40
C TYR A 176 8.01 -7.67 10.19
N ASP A 177 8.03 -7.82 11.52
CA ASP A 177 7.40 -6.90 12.47
C ASP A 177 8.47 -5.92 12.97
N TYR A 178 8.35 -4.68 12.53
CA TYR A 178 9.30 -3.60 12.85
C TYR A 178 9.36 -3.30 14.35
N TRP A 179 8.24 -3.40 15.07
CA TRP A 179 8.18 -3.04 16.51
C TRP A 179 8.86 -4.06 17.39
N GLN A 180 8.78 -5.34 17.03
CA GLN A 180 9.41 -6.45 17.76
C GLN A 180 10.75 -6.87 17.15
N ASP A 181 11.16 -6.26 16.02
CA ASP A 181 12.38 -6.58 15.28
C ASP A 181 12.55 -8.08 14.99
N LYS A 182 11.45 -8.72 14.54
CA LYS A 182 11.44 -10.14 14.24
C LYS A 182 10.45 -10.50 13.13
N VAL A 183 10.69 -11.62 12.47
CA VAL A 183 9.73 -12.19 11.54
C VAL A 183 8.61 -12.88 12.33
N ARG A 184 7.36 -12.56 12.03
CA ARG A 184 6.15 -13.17 12.60
C ARG A 184 5.49 -14.09 11.58
N ARG A 185 4.68 -15.02 12.09
CA ARG A 185 3.84 -15.90 11.28
C ARG A 185 2.74 -15.10 10.56
N SER A 186 2.10 -15.73 9.58
CA SER A 186 0.86 -15.21 9.00
C SER A 186 -0.18 -14.88 10.09
N MET A 187 -0.90 -13.77 9.89
CA MET A 187 -1.97 -13.37 10.80
C MET A 187 -3.07 -14.44 10.93
N LEU A 188 -3.35 -15.20 9.87
CA LEU A 188 -4.28 -16.32 9.92
C LEU A 188 -3.89 -17.38 10.96
N VAL A 189 -2.60 -17.72 11.03
CA VAL A 189 -2.08 -18.71 11.97
C VAL A 189 -2.11 -18.16 13.40
N ASP A 190 -1.74 -16.88 13.58
CA ASP A 190 -1.68 -16.26 14.90
C ASP A 190 -3.06 -15.96 15.47
N SER A 191 -4.01 -15.50 14.65
CA SER A 191 -5.37 -15.16 15.07
C SER A 191 -6.32 -16.36 15.11
N LYS A 192 -6.03 -17.41 14.33
CA LYS A 192 -6.93 -18.55 14.07
C LYS A 192 -8.25 -18.14 13.39
N ALA A 193 -8.27 -17.07 12.62
CA ALA A 193 -9.40 -16.74 11.77
C ALA A 193 -9.58 -17.79 10.67
N ASP A 194 -10.79 -17.93 10.15
CA ASP A 194 -11.13 -18.98 9.20
C ASP A 194 -10.73 -18.62 7.78
N LEU A 195 -10.89 -17.33 7.41
CA LEU A 195 -10.59 -16.81 6.07
C LEU A 195 -10.02 -15.40 6.18
N LEU A 196 -9.14 -15.02 5.26
CA LEU A 196 -8.62 -13.66 5.13
C LEU A 196 -8.89 -13.18 3.71
N LEU A 197 -9.53 -12.01 3.59
CA LEU A 197 -9.72 -11.31 2.31
C LEU A 197 -8.64 -10.24 2.18
N TYR A 198 -7.99 -10.18 1.03
CA TYR A 198 -6.97 -9.17 0.76
C TYR A 198 -7.23 -8.43 -0.55
N GLY A 199 -6.72 -7.21 -0.63
CA GLY A 199 -6.99 -6.33 -1.76
C GLY A 199 -8.38 -5.68 -1.67
N ASN A 200 -8.91 -5.24 -2.82
CA ASN A 200 -10.28 -4.76 -2.94
C ASN A 200 -11.22 -5.96 -2.85
N ALA A 201 -11.92 -6.12 -1.74
CA ALA A 201 -12.56 -7.36 -1.33
C ALA A 201 -14.05 -7.47 -1.68
N GLU A 202 -14.63 -6.52 -2.40
CA GLU A 202 -16.06 -6.46 -2.69
C GLU A 202 -16.57 -7.75 -3.36
N ARG A 203 -15.85 -8.25 -4.38
CA ARG A 203 -16.21 -9.52 -5.04
C ARG A 203 -16.10 -10.70 -4.08
N ALA A 204 -14.98 -10.78 -3.37
CA ALA A 204 -14.70 -11.90 -2.50
C ALA A 204 -15.70 -12.00 -1.35
N VAL A 205 -16.03 -10.85 -0.71
CA VAL A 205 -16.97 -10.85 0.43
C VAL A 205 -18.40 -11.20 0.00
N ILE A 206 -18.85 -10.76 -1.18
CA ILE A 206 -20.15 -11.14 -1.75
C ILE A 206 -20.20 -12.65 -1.99
N GLU A 207 -19.19 -13.22 -2.66
CA GLU A 207 -19.14 -14.65 -2.96
C GLU A 207 -19.13 -15.46 -1.67
N VAL A 208 -18.28 -15.10 -0.70
CA VAL A 208 -18.20 -15.77 0.59
C VAL A 208 -19.54 -15.72 1.33
N ALA A 209 -20.18 -14.54 1.40
CA ALA A 209 -21.47 -14.38 2.08
C ALA A 209 -22.57 -15.25 1.46
N HIS A 210 -22.68 -15.28 0.12
CA HIS A 210 -23.67 -16.10 -0.58
C HIS A 210 -23.40 -17.61 -0.43
N ARG A 211 -22.12 -18.04 -0.36
CA ARG A 211 -21.76 -19.45 -0.14
C ARG A 211 -22.10 -19.89 1.27
N LEU A 212 -21.75 -19.07 2.28
CA LEU A 212 -22.14 -19.33 3.68
C LEU A 212 -23.65 -19.34 3.86
N ALA A 213 -24.40 -18.43 3.18
CA ALA A 213 -25.87 -18.43 3.18
C ALA A 213 -26.47 -19.70 2.59
N ARG A 214 -25.77 -20.40 1.68
CA ARG A 214 -26.13 -21.73 1.19
C ARG A 214 -25.69 -22.86 2.12
N ARG A 215 -25.20 -22.52 3.33
CA ARG A 215 -24.67 -23.47 4.33
C ARG A 215 -23.41 -24.21 3.90
N GLU A 216 -22.66 -23.67 2.96
CA GLU A 216 -21.35 -24.21 2.64
C GLU A 216 -20.38 -23.91 3.80
N PRO A 217 -19.69 -24.90 4.36
CA PRO A 217 -18.73 -24.67 5.43
C PRO A 217 -17.61 -23.73 4.98
N VAL A 218 -17.24 -22.75 5.80
CA VAL A 218 -16.18 -21.76 5.48
C VAL A 218 -14.86 -22.46 5.08
N GLN A 219 -14.57 -23.62 5.65
CA GLN A 219 -13.37 -24.41 5.37
C GLN A 219 -13.34 -24.98 3.93
N ARG A 220 -14.48 -25.04 3.25
CA ARG A 220 -14.58 -25.48 1.84
C ARG A 220 -14.51 -24.32 0.85
N ILE A 221 -14.55 -23.07 1.34
CA ILE A 221 -14.42 -21.88 0.49
C ILE A 221 -12.93 -21.62 0.23
N THR A 222 -12.33 -22.38 -0.68
CA THR A 222 -10.88 -22.39 -0.94
C THR A 222 -10.47 -21.82 -2.31
N ASP A 223 -11.44 -21.52 -3.17
CA ASP A 223 -11.25 -21.16 -4.58
C ASP A 223 -11.54 -19.67 -4.92
N VAL A 224 -11.89 -18.87 -3.93
CA VAL A 224 -12.21 -17.44 -4.15
C VAL A 224 -10.93 -16.63 -4.29
N ARG A 225 -10.79 -15.89 -5.38
CA ARG A 225 -9.63 -14.99 -5.60
C ARG A 225 -9.59 -13.86 -4.58
N GLY A 226 -8.39 -13.43 -4.21
CA GLY A 226 -8.20 -12.40 -3.18
C GLY A 226 -8.42 -12.92 -1.76
N THR A 227 -8.34 -14.24 -1.55
CA THR A 227 -8.46 -14.86 -0.22
C THR A 227 -7.19 -15.59 0.19
N ALA A 228 -7.02 -15.77 1.49
CA ALA A 228 -6.04 -16.66 2.07
C ALA A 228 -6.69 -17.47 3.19
N PHE A 229 -6.29 -18.75 3.33
CA PHE A 229 -6.83 -19.69 4.31
C PHE A 229 -5.76 -20.68 4.78
N VAL A 230 -6.02 -21.33 5.91
CA VAL A 230 -5.16 -22.42 6.38
C VAL A 230 -5.67 -23.73 5.78
N ARG A 231 -4.85 -24.35 4.91
CA ARG A 231 -5.20 -25.62 4.26
C ARG A 231 -5.26 -26.76 5.28
N ARG A 232 -6.33 -27.53 5.23
CA ARG A 232 -6.49 -28.71 6.06
C ARG A 232 -5.71 -29.88 5.48
N ARG A 233 -5.36 -30.88 6.32
CA ARG A 233 -4.64 -32.08 5.89
C ARG A 233 -5.49 -33.03 5.02
N ASP A 234 -6.79 -32.98 5.24
CA ASP A 234 -7.81 -33.79 4.53
C ASP A 234 -8.35 -33.08 3.27
N ASP A 235 -7.79 -31.91 2.92
CA ASP A 235 -8.23 -31.15 1.75
C ASP A 235 -7.67 -31.78 0.47
N THR A 236 -8.55 -32.51 -0.24
CA THR A 236 -8.23 -33.16 -1.53
C THR A 236 -8.29 -32.20 -2.71
N THR A 237 -8.79 -30.97 -2.55
CA THR A 237 -8.91 -29.99 -3.65
C THR A 237 -7.54 -29.57 -4.20
N ALA A 238 -6.48 -29.77 -3.43
CA ALA A 238 -5.12 -29.50 -3.87
C ALA A 238 -4.53 -30.61 -4.76
N SER A 239 -5.16 -31.79 -4.90
CA SER A 239 -4.68 -32.84 -5.76
C SER A 239 -4.61 -32.47 -7.24
N ASP A 240 -5.44 -31.51 -7.66
CA ASP A 240 -5.53 -31.01 -9.02
C ASP A 240 -4.58 -29.82 -9.30
N TRP A 241 -3.83 -29.36 -8.30
CA TRP A 241 -2.90 -28.26 -8.44
C TRP A 241 -1.47 -28.75 -8.66
N PHE A 242 -0.80 -28.13 -9.61
CA PHE A 242 0.62 -28.35 -9.85
C PHE A 242 1.45 -27.44 -8.91
N GLU A 243 2.21 -28.07 -8.01
CA GLU A 243 3.06 -27.33 -7.08
C GLU A 243 4.46 -27.13 -7.65
N LEU A 244 4.90 -25.87 -7.70
CA LEU A 244 6.27 -25.45 -8.02
C LEU A 244 6.97 -25.04 -6.74
N ASP A 245 8.24 -25.42 -6.56
CA ASP A 245 9.07 -24.77 -5.57
C ASP A 245 9.41 -23.35 -6.01
N SER A 246 9.52 -22.42 -5.06
CA SER A 246 9.84 -21.01 -5.37
C SER A 246 11.20 -20.85 -6.05
N SER A 247 12.15 -21.78 -5.84
CA SER A 247 13.44 -21.80 -6.52
C SER A 247 13.34 -22.16 -8.02
N GLU A 248 12.22 -22.74 -8.46
CA GLU A 248 11.93 -22.96 -9.88
C GLU A 248 11.41 -21.71 -10.57
N VAL A 249 10.91 -20.75 -9.80
CA VAL A 249 10.43 -19.45 -10.29
C VAL A 249 11.54 -18.42 -10.31
N ASP A 250 12.33 -18.39 -9.23
CA ASP A 250 13.47 -17.50 -9.07
C ASP A 250 14.45 -18.13 -8.05
N LEU A 251 15.68 -18.38 -8.44
CA LEU A 251 16.67 -19.09 -7.60
C LEU A 251 17.24 -18.15 -6.53
N PRO A 252 17.11 -18.47 -5.23
CA PRO A 252 17.81 -17.73 -4.19
C PRO A 252 19.33 -17.88 -4.38
N GLY A 253 20.00 -16.78 -4.71
CA GLY A 253 21.42 -16.75 -4.90
C GLY A 253 21.89 -16.88 -6.36
N ARG A 254 20.98 -16.99 -7.31
CA ARG A 254 21.27 -16.96 -8.74
C ARG A 254 20.15 -16.21 -9.46
N LEU A 255 20.50 -15.21 -10.27
CA LEU A 255 19.56 -14.63 -11.22
C LEU A 255 19.33 -15.67 -12.32
N ASP A 256 18.09 -16.09 -12.47
CA ASP A 256 17.67 -16.65 -13.73
C ASP A 256 17.22 -15.48 -14.62
N GLU A 257 18.00 -15.15 -15.63
CA GLU A 257 17.71 -14.08 -16.58
C GLU A 257 16.36 -14.29 -17.27
N HIS A 258 15.92 -15.54 -17.41
CA HIS A 258 14.62 -15.89 -17.98
C HIS A 258 13.43 -15.46 -17.13
N ILE A 259 13.63 -15.16 -15.86
CA ILE A 259 12.55 -14.89 -14.89
C ILE A 259 12.62 -13.46 -14.34
N ASN A 260 13.50 -12.60 -14.85
CA ASN A 260 13.54 -11.22 -14.40
C ASN A 260 12.25 -10.47 -14.80
N PRO A 261 11.33 -10.24 -13.86
CA PRO A 261 10.03 -9.62 -14.15
C PRO A 261 10.14 -8.12 -14.40
N TYR A 262 11.33 -7.57 -14.16
CA TYR A 262 11.62 -6.15 -14.28
C TYR A 262 12.13 -5.77 -15.68
N GLN A 263 12.42 -6.76 -16.53
CA GLN A 263 12.74 -6.54 -17.94
C GLN A 263 11.47 -6.64 -18.80
N SER A 264 11.36 -5.77 -19.79
CA SER A 264 10.35 -5.92 -20.84
C SER A 264 10.63 -7.19 -21.67
N THR A 265 9.63 -7.65 -22.41
CA THR A 265 9.79 -8.78 -23.34
C THR A 265 10.89 -8.47 -24.35
N ASP A 266 10.97 -7.21 -24.80
CA ASP A 266 11.95 -6.74 -25.78
C ASP A 266 13.37 -6.63 -25.17
N GLU A 267 13.47 -6.15 -23.93
CA GLU A 267 14.75 -6.12 -23.20
C GLU A 267 15.27 -7.54 -22.91
N ARG A 268 14.38 -8.51 -22.68
CA ARG A 268 14.76 -9.93 -22.56
C ARG A 268 15.23 -10.50 -23.88
N ALA A 269 14.51 -10.23 -24.96
CA ALA A 269 14.91 -10.67 -26.30
C ALA A 269 16.28 -10.09 -26.69
N ALA A 270 16.53 -8.83 -26.36
CA ALA A 270 17.82 -8.17 -26.60
C ALA A 270 18.95 -8.73 -25.71
N SER A 271 18.69 -9.04 -24.44
CA SER A 271 19.70 -9.57 -23.51
C SER A 271 20.03 -11.05 -23.72
N GLN A 272 19.07 -11.83 -24.25
CA GLN A 272 19.25 -13.25 -24.52
C GLN A 272 19.92 -13.53 -25.88
N GLY A 273 20.18 -12.48 -26.68
CA GLY A 273 20.83 -12.59 -27.97
C GLY A 273 20.09 -13.59 -28.84
N THR A 274 18.78 -13.44 -29.03
CA THR A 274 18.11 -14.15 -30.10
C THR A 274 18.82 -13.87 -31.40
N SER A 275 19.06 -14.90 -32.18
CA SER A 275 19.92 -14.89 -33.40
C SER A 275 19.66 -13.73 -34.37
N CYS A 276 18.46 -13.22 -34.43
CA CYS A 276 18.06 -12.07 -35.26
C CYS A 276 18.72 -10.73 -34.86
N ALA A 277 18.94 -10.45 -33.56
CA ALA A 277 19.64 -9.23 -33.17
C ALA A 277 21.15 -9.30 -33.41
N LYS A 278 21.75 -10.51 -33.35
CA LYS A 278 23.17 -10.74 -33.67
C LYS A 278 23.42 -10.71 -35.15
N GLU A 279 22.48 -11.17 -35.97
CA GLU A 279 22.61 -11.10 -37.44
C GLU A 279 22.49 -9.66 -37.97
N GLN A 280 21.65 -8.82 -37.37
CA GLN A 280 21.58 -7.40 -37.72
C GLN A 280 22.81 -6.61 -37.29
N ALA A 281 23.38 -6.90 -36.14
CA ALA A 281 24.61 -6.26 -35.64
C ALA A 281 25.85 -6.73 -36.41
N ALA A 282 25.87 -7.95 -37.00
CA ALA A 282 26.95 -8.48 -37.80
C ALA A 282 26.98 -7.92 -39.22
N ASN A 283 25.83 -7.40 -39.72
CA ASN A 283 25.74 -6.82 -41.07
C ASN A 283 26.07 -5.32 -41.14
N GLU A 284 26.36 -4.65 -40.04
CA GLU A 284 26.67 -3.20 -40.00
C GLU A 284 28.16 -2.86 -39.75
N LEU A 285 29.09 -3.82 -39.87
CA LEU A 285 30.53 -3.51 -39.79
C LEU A 285 31.17 -3.43 -41.17
N PRO A 286 31.87 -2.32 -41.50
CA PRO A 286 32.51 -2.16 -42.81
C PRO A 286 33.75 -3.06 -42.95
N SER A 287 33.86 -3.63 -44.10
CA SER A 287 34.99 -4.44 -44.57
C SER A 287 36.32 -3.71 -44.53
N SER A 288 37.31 -4.23 -43.80
CA SER A 288 38.73 -4.02 -44.18
C SER A 288 39.65 -5.17 -43.73
N ARG A 289 40.07 -5.94 -44.75
CA ARG A 289 41.36 -6.56 -44.98
C ARG A 289 42.11 -7.43 -43.97
N ARG A 290 42.12 -8.74 -44.28
CA ARG A 290 43.27 -9.67 -44.48
C ARG A 290 44.57 -9.39 -43.68
N THR A 291 45.25 -10.36 -43.12
CA THR A 291 45.76 -11.67 -43.56
C THR A 291 46.48 -12.40 -42.40
N PRO A 292 47.08 -13.61 -42.62
CA PRO A 292 46.81 -14.78 -41.75
C PRO A 292 48.04 -15.23 -40.98
N GLY A 293 47.92 -16.24 -40.15
CA GLY A 293 49.14 -16.96 -39.66
C GLY A 293 48.88 -17.91 -38.51
N SER A 294 48.90 -19.19 -38.89
CA SER A 294 49.48 -20.36 -38.21
C SER A 294 49.06 -20.69 -36.75
N SER A 295 48.33 -21.77 -36.59
CA SER A 295 48.75 -23.15 -36.32
C SER A 295 49.34 -23.42 -34.96
N VAL A 296 48.75 -24.49 -34.37
CA VAL A 296 49.36 -25.68 -33.78
C VAL A 296 48.77 -26.06 -32.42
N LEU A 297 48.11 -27.21 -32.43
CA LEU A 297 48.09 -28.37 -31.52
C LEU A 297 48.12 -28.11 -30.01
N GLY A 298 47.44 -28.80 -29.13
CA GLY A 298 46.90 -30.15 -29.11
C GLY A 298 46.65 -30.59 -27.68
N GLU A 299 45.92 -31.68 -27.57
CA GLU A 299 45.89 -32.68 -26.52
C GLU A 299 44.98 -32.40 -25.27
N GLU A 300 43.91 -33.02 -25.26
CA GLU A 300 43.47 -34.26 -24.53
C GLU A 300 44.09 -34.52 -23.16
N TRP A 301 43.22 -34.69 -22.19
CA TRP A 301 43.30 -35.82 -21.25
C TRP A 301 41.97 -35.99 -20.46
N ILE A 302 41.34 -37.14 -20.66
CA ILE A 302 40.45 -37.93 -19.76
C ILE A 302 41.34 -39.15 -19.43
N PRO A 303 41.13 -40.00 -18.39
CA PRO A 303 39.92 -40.34 -17.65
C PRO A 303 40.10 -40.91 -16.23
N ALA A 304 39.03 -41.57 -15.84
CA ALA A 304 38.82 -42.78 -15.01
C ALA A 304 38.87 -42.64 -13.49
N SER A 305 37.84 -43.03 -12.84
CA SER A 305 37.11 -44.26 -12.58
C SER A 305 37.47 -44.97 -11.29
N ALA A 306 36.45 -45.55 -10.73
CA ALA A 306 36.34 -46.69 -9.78
C ALA A 306 36.50 -46.37 -8.29
N GLY A 307 35.69 -46.89 -7.38
CA GLY A 307 34.69 -47.93 -7.42
C GLY A 307 34.51 -48.51 -6.01
N MET A 308 33.34 -48.98 -5.72
CA MET A 308 33.00 -50.16 -4.83
C MET A 308 33.51 -50.10 -3.38
N THR A 309 32.84 -50.52 -2.36
CA THR A 309 31.85 -51.62 -2.06
C THR A 309 31.27 -51.36 -0.67
N ALA A 310 30.04 -51.54 -0.42
CA ALA A 310 29.21 -52.61 0.09
C ALA A 310 29.43 -53.13 1.56
N ASN A 311 28.33 -53.39 2.21
CA ASN A 311 28.03 -54.26 3.39
C ASN A 311 27.93 -53.47 4.71
N GLY A 312 26.88 -53.57 5.52
CA GLY A 312 25.76 -54.48 5.56
C GLY A 312 25.20 -54.55 6.99
N VAL A 313 23.96 -55.02 7.16
CA VAL A 313 23.31 -55.46 8.40
C VAL A 313 22.81 -54.34 9.33
N GLY A 314 21.56 -54.09 9.60
CA GLY A 314 20.36 -54.85 9.78
C GLY A 314 19.86 -54.65 11.20
N ALA A 315 18.71 -53.94 11.39
CA ALA A 315 17.76 -54.26 12.46
C ALA A 315 16.42 -53.55 12.21
N ALA A 316 15.36 -54.29 12.27
CA ALA A 316 13.98 -53.92 12.09
C ALA A 316 13.42 -53.17 13.29
N ALA A 317 12.57 -52.18 13.06
CA ALA A 317 11.49 -51.79 13.96
C ALA A 317 10.39 -51.02 13.21
N HIS A 318 9.26 -51.54 13.33
CA HIS A 318 7.87 -51.13 13.07
C HIS A 318 7.54 -49.81 12.41
N GLY A 319 6.75 -49.98 11.35
CA GLY A 319 6.22 -48.99 10.48
C GLY A 319 5.28 -47.96 11.05
N LEU A 320 5.44 -46.76 10.52
CA LEU A 320 4.37 -45.82 10.31
C LEU A 320 4.52 -45.38 8.85
N ALA A 321 3.49 -45.68 8.07
CA ALA A 321 3.44 -45.38 6.66
C ALA A 321 3.60 -43.84 6.47
N VAL A 322 4.78 -43.44 6.08
CA VAL A 322 5.01 -42.13 5.49
C VAL A 322 4.47 -42.23 4.07
N VAL A 323 3.30 -41.63 3.83
CA VAL A 323 2.82 -41.40 2.46
C VAL A 323 3.88 -40.51 1.79
N ALA A 324 4.68 -41.13 0.96
CA ALA A 324 5.62 -40.47 0.11
C ALA A 324 4.83 -39.54 -0.80
N MET A 325 5.09 -38.22 -0.67
CA MET A 325 4.66 -37.24 -1.66
C MET A 325 5.29 -37.62 -3.01
N PRO A 326 4.59 -37.45 -4.12
CA PRO A 326 5.17 -37.78 -5.41
C PRO A 326 6.41 -36.93 -5.63
N VAL A 327 7.53 -37.60 -5.88
CA VAL A 327 8.79 -37.00 -6.24
C VAL A 327 8.57 -36.21 -7.51
N SER A 328 8.91 -34.93 -7.52
CA SER A 328 8.87 -34.10 -8.70
C SER A 328 9.71 -34.76 -9.80
N HIS A 329 9.06 -35.21 -10.85
CA HIS A 329 9.79 -35.62 -12.05
C HIS A 329 10.43 -34.37 -12.68
N LYS A 330 11.75 -34.23 -12.56
CA LYS A 330 12.52 -33.29 -13.36
C LYS A 330 12.29 -33.66 -14.82
N PRO A 331 11.77 -32.77 -15.66
CA PRO A 331 11.62 -33.06 -17.08
C PRO A 331 12.99 -33.31 -17.69
N SER A 332 13.20 -34.50 -18.25
CA SER A 332 14.36 -34.81 -19.04
C SER A 332 14.44 -33.85 -20.24
N ARG A 333 15.58 -33.27 -20.46
CA ARG A 333 15.86 -32.26 -21.51
C ARG A 333 15.75 -32.78 -22.96
N LYS A 334 15.23 -33.98 -23.20
CA LYS A 334 15.29 -34.65 -24.52
C LYS A 334 14.01 -35.23 -25.10
N THR A 335 12.82 -34.86 -24.62
CA THR A 335 11.60 -35.30 -25.33
C THR A 335 10.54 -34.19 -25.24
N GLY A 336 10.07 -33.72 -26.40
CA GLY A 336 8.89 -32.94 -26.70
C GLY A 336 8.40 -31.93 -25.68
N LYS A 337 8.13 -30.71 -26.10
CA LYS A 337 7.54 -29.63 -25.29
C LYS A 337 6.33 -30.16 -24.52
N LEU A 338 6.52 -30.65 -23.32
CA LEU A 338 5.41 -30.84 -22.37
C LEU A 338 4.82 -29.44 -22.15
N ALA A 339 3.55 -29.28 -22.46
CA ALA A 339 2.82 -28.06 -22.17
C ALA A 339 2.93 -27.78 -20.67
N LEU A 340 3.45 -26.60 -20.31
CA LEU A 340 3.47 -26.17 -18.91
C LEU A 340 2.04 -26.16 -18.38
N PRO A 341 1.81 -26.63 -17.15
CA PRO A 341 0.48 -26.64 -16.56
C PRO A 341 -0.10 -25.22 -16.53
N PRO A 342 -1.43 -25.09 -16.69
CA PRO A 342 -2.07 -23.76 -16.68
C PRO A 342 -1.78 -23.03 -15.37
N ARG A 343 -1.53 -21.73 -15.47
CA ARG A 343 -1.18 -20.89 -14.29
C ARG A 343 -2.27 -20.90 -13.23
N GLU A 344 -3.53 -20.98 -13.65
CA GLU A 344 -4.72 -21.03 -12.81
C GLU A 344 -4.76 -22.27 -11.91
N ARG A 345 -4.02 -23.31 -12.26
CA ARG A 345 -3.87 -24.57 -11.49
C ARG A 345 -2.44 -24.77 -10.98
N THR A 346 -1.65 -23.72 -10.94
CA THR A 346 -0.28 -23.77 -10.43
C THR A 346 -0.18 -23.00 -9.12
N VAL A 347 0.46 -23.59 -8.13
CA VAL A 347 0.77 -22.98 -6.84
C VAL A 347 2.28 -22.96 -6.61
N ILE A 348 2.80 -21.86 -6.07
CA ILE A 348 4.23 -21.72 -5.73
C ILE A 348 4.40 -21.93 -4.23
N ARG A 349 5.25 -22.90 -3.86
CA ARG A 349 5.66 -23.09 -2.48
C ARG A 349 6.78 -22.15 -2.12
N LEU A 350 6.47 -21.20 -1.24
CA LEU A 350 7.44 -20.28 -0.65
C LEU A 350 8.29 -20.98 0.42
N PRO A 351 9.50 -20.50 0.73
CA PRO A 351 10.24 -20.91 1.91
C PRO A 351 9.37 -20.82 3.16
N SER A 352 9.46 -21.81 4.04
CA SER A 352 8.64 -21.89 5.25
C SER A 352 8.89 -20.70 6.19
N TYR A 353 7.97 -20.46 7.12
CA TYR A 353 8.14 -19.45 8.16
C TYR A 353 9.46 -19.64 8.93
N GLU A 354 9.80 -20.87 9.28
CA GLU A 354 11.03 -21.19 10.01
C GLU A 354 12.27 -20.84 9.19
N GLN A 355 12.25 -21.13 7.89
CA GLN A 355 13.32 -20.77 6.96
C GLN A 355 13.46 -19.25 6.81
N VAL A 356 12.38 -18.52 6.53
CA VAL A 356 12.45 -17.05 6.36
C VAL A 356 12.75 -16.32 7.66
N LYS A 357 12.47 -16.94 8.82
CA LYS A 357 12.82 -16.38 10.14
C LYS A 357 14.32 -16.44 10.41
N SER A 358 14.98 -17.52 10.00
CA SER A 358 16.39 -17.79 10.28
C SER A 358 17.33 -17.32 9.17
N ASP A 359 16.85 -17.17 7.94
CA ASP A 359 17.65 -16.85 6.76
C ASP A 359 17.13 -15.61 6.03
N ALA A 360 17.91 -14.53 6.08
CA ALA A 360 17.59 -13.26 5.43
C ALA A 360 17.50 -13.38 3.89
N VAL A 361 18.28 -14.27 3.27
CA VAL A 361 18.26 -14.51 1.81
C VAL A 361 16.92 -15.13 1.43
N LEU A 362 16.45 -16.12 2.19
CA LEU A 362 15.15 -16.75 1.94
C LEU A 362 13.98 -15.81 2.23
N TYR A 363 14.11 -14.92 3.21
CA TYR A 363 13.10 -13.87 3.43
C TYR A 363 13.00 -12.92 2.24
N ALA A 364 14.14 -12.41 1.75
CA ALA A 364 14.18 -11.53 0.59
C ALA A 364 13.66 -12.24 -0.68
N HIS A 365 14.00 -13.52 -0.85
CA HIS A 365 13.49 -14.36 -1.94
C HIS A 365 11.95 -14.53 -1.86
N ALA A 366 11.41 -14.88 -0.70
CA ALA A 366 9.96 -15.02 -0.51
C ALA A 366 9.22 -13.70 -0.81
N ASN A 367 9.77 -12.56 -0.36
CA ASN A 367 9.22 -11.24 -0.67
C ASN A 367 9.26 -10.96 -2.17
N ARG A 368 10.35 -11.29 -2.85
CA ARG A 368 10.48 -11.12 -4.29
C ARG A 368 9.45 -11.96 -5.06
N VAL A 369 9.33 -13.26 -4.75
CA VAL A 369 8.36 -14.16 -5.40
C VAL A 369 6.93 -13.66 -5.18
N LEU A 370 6.59 -13.19 -3.97
CA LEU A 370 5.29 -12.59 -3.70
C LEU A 370 4.98 -11.42 -4.65
N HIS A 371 5.95 -10.51 -4.88
CA HIS A 371 5.77 -9.36 -5.75
C HIS A 371 5.74 -9.74 -7.24
N LEU A 372 6.24 -10.90 -7.62
CA LEU A 372 6.09 -11.47 -8.96
C LEU A 372 4.66 -11.91 -9.25
N GLU A 373 3.92 -12.31 -8.24
CA GLU A 373 2.57 -12.88 -8.35
C GLU A 373 1.49 -11.87 -7.91
N THR A 374 1.62 -10.59 -8.34
CA THR A 374 0.68 -9.50 -8.00
C THR A 374 -0.26 -9.13 -9.12
N ASN A 375 0.00 -9.54 -10.37
CA ASN A 375 -0.90 -9.21 -11.48
C ASN A 375 -2.04 -10.23 -11.56
N PRO A 376 -3.32 -9.82 -11.38
CA PRO A 376 -4.46 -10.74 -11.45
C PRO A 376 -4.56 -11.50 -12.78
N GLY A 377 -4.00 -10.96 -13.88
CA GLY A 377 -4.00 -11.59 -15.20
C GLY A 377 -3.10 -12.81 -15.34
N ASN A 378 -2.05 -12.94 -14.51
CA ASN A 378 -1.08 -14.03 -14.62
C ASN A 378 -0.53 -14.55 -13.30
N ALA A 379 -0.99 -14.04 -12.16
CA ALA A 379 -0.56 -14.50 -10.85
C ALA A 379 -0.97 -15.96 -10.61
N ARG A 380 -0.07 -16.71 -9.97
CA ARG A 380 -0.31 -18.05 -9.45
C ARG A 380 -0.70 -17.98 -7.97
N ALA A 381 -1.30 -19.03 -7.44
CA ALA A 381 -1.47 -19.18 -6.01
C ALA A 381 -0.11 -19.33 -5.32
N LEU A 382 -0.04 -18.97 -4.04
CA LEU A 382 1.14 -19.15 -3.21
C LEU A 382 0.80 -20.01 -2.00
N VAL A 383 1.75 -20.81 -1.51
CA VAL A 383 1.60 -21.56 -0.26
C VAL A 383 2.85 -21.41 0.60
N GLN A 384 2.65 -21.14 1.88
CA GLN A 384 3.75 -21.03 2.85
C GLN A 384 3.45 -21.91 4.08
N ARG A 385 4.42 -22.75 4.45
CA ARG A 385 4.34 -23.59 5.63
C ARG A 385 4.70 -22.83 6.89
N HIS A 386 3.93 -23.01 7.96
CA HIS A 386 4.15 -22.51 9.31
C HIS A 386 4.12 -23.65 10.31
N GLY A 387 5.14 -23.74 11.17
CA GLY A 387 5.30 -24.81 12.14
C GLY A 387 5.99 -26.05 11.57
N GLN A 388 6.29 -27.02 12.43
CA GLN A 388 6.99 -28.25 12.10
C GLN A 388 6.20 -29.47 12.56
N GLY A 389 6.47 -30.63 11.97
CA GLY A 389 5.87 -31.89 12.33
C GLY A 389 4.34 -31.85 12.32
N VAL A 390 3.71 -32.36 13.38
CA VAL A 390 2.23 -32.44 13.50
C VAL A 390 1.54 -31.07 13.65
N THR A 391 2.29 -30.02 14.05
CA THR A 391 1.77 -28.65 14.19
C THR A 391 1.88 -27.83 12.91
N ALA A 392 2.50 -28.39 11.88
CA ALA A 392 2.65 -27.72 10.59
C ALA A 392 1.28 -27.35 9.98
N ARG A 393 1.17 -26.13 9.47
CA ARG A 393 0.01 -25.59 8.77
C ARG A 393 0.47 -24.93 7.49
N ASP A 394 -0.18 -25.24 6.39
CA ASP A 394 0.05 -24.57 5.10
C ASP A 394 -0.94 -23.40 4.97
N VAL A 395 -0.43 -22.19 4.89
CA VAL A 395 -1.22 -21.00 4.53
C VAL A 395 -1.24 -20.92 3.02
N TRP A 396 -2.42 -21.06 2.45
CA TRP A 396 -2.68 -20.94 1.02
C TRP A 396 -3.18 -19.53 0.71
N ILE A 397 -2.67 -18.94 -0.36
CA ILE A 397 -3.03 -17.59 -0.82
C ILE A 397 -3.47 -17.73 -2.28
N ASN A 398 -4.74 -17.51 -2.53
CA ASN A 398 -5.29 -17.49 -3.88
C ASN A 398 -4.73 -16.30 -4.68
N PRO A 399 -4.76 -16.34 -6.03
CA PRO A 399 -4.37 -15.20 -6.85
C PRO A 399 -5.12 -13.91 -6.48
N PRO A 400 -4.55 -12.73 -6.76
CA PRO A 400 -5.17 -11.45 -6.44
C PRO A 400 -6.59 -11.30 -6.99
N PRO A 401 -7.45 -10.48 -6.34
CA PRO A 401 -8.81 -10.24 -6.82
C PRO A 401 -8.79 -9.62 -8.21
N ILE A 402 -9.78 -9.98 -9.02
CA ILE A 402 -9.99 -9.36 -10.33
C ILE A 402 -10.49 -7.92 -10.09
N PRO A 403 -9.89 -6.90 -10.71
CA PRO A 403 -10.30 -5.52 -10.56
C PRO A 403 -11.78 -5.31 -10.90
N LEU A 404 -12.43 -4.37 -10.22
CA LEU A 404 -13.78 -3.97 -10.55
C LEU A 404 -13.80 -3.24 -11.90
N THR A 405 -14.80 -3.52 -12.70
CA THR A 405 -15.11 -2.74 -13.90
C THR A 405 -15.62 -1.34 -13.52
N THR A 406 -15.64 -0.41 -14.45
CA THR A 406 -16.21 0.94 -14.21
C THR A 406 -17.65 0.86 -13.72
N ALA A 407 -18.49 0.01 -14.31
CA ALA A 407 -19.88 -0.15 -13.88
C ALA A 407 -20.00 -0.68 -12.43
N GLU A 408 -19.11 -1.57 -12.02
CA GLU A 408 -19.09 -2.08 -10.65
C GLU A 408 -18.52 -1.07 -9.68
N MET A 409 -17.50 -0.31 -10.09
CA MET A 409 -17.01 0.83 -9.30
C MET A 409 -18.13 1.85 -9.07
N ASP A 410 -18.86 2.22 -10.13
CA ASP A 410 -19.99 3.13 -10.02
C ASP A 410 -21.06 2.56 -9.07
N HIS A 411 -21.41 1.28 -9.22
CA HIS A 411 -22.36 0.61 -8.33
C HIS A 411 -21.94 0.69 -6.85
N VAL A 412 -20.68 0.45 -6.54
CA VAL A 412 -20.16 0.51 -5.15
C VAL A 412 -20.20 1.93 -4.59
N PHE A 413 -19.88 2.94 -5.39
CA PHE A 413 -19.89 4.33 -4.95
C PHE A 413 -21.28 4.98 -4.94
N ASP A 414 -22.22 4.46 -5.71
CA ASP A 414 -23.63 4.91 -5.74
C ASP A 414 -24.51 4.21 -4.66
N LEU A 415 -23.93 3.36 -3.79
CA LEU A 415 -24.66 2.77 -2.65
C LEU A 415 -25.14 3.86 -1.69
N PRO A 416 -26.20 3.61 -0.92
CA PRO A 416 -26.89 4.64 -0.11
C PRO A 416 -26.11 4.98 1.18
N TYR A 417 -24.93 5.60 1.03
CA TYR A 417 -24.16 6.09 2.17
C TYR A 417 -24.82 7.32 2.79
N ALA A 418 -24.88 7.37 4.13
CA ALA A 418 -25.33 8.57 4.86
C ALA A 418 -24.31 9.72 4.75
N ARG A 419 -23.07 9.47 4.35
CA ARG A 419 -21.94 10.41 4.23
C ARG A 419 -21.63 11.17 5.52
N SER A 420 -21.92 10.58 6.65
CA SER A 420 -21.71 11.18 7.97
C SER A 420 -21.28 10.12 9.00
N PRO A 421 -20.69 10.55 10.14
CA PRO A 421 -20.54 9.69 11.30
C PRO A 421 -21.91 9.19 11.79
N HIS A 422 -21.92 8.04 12.45
CA HIS A 422 -23.12 7.49 13.07
C HIS A 422 -23.68 8.47 14.11
N PRO A 423 -25.03 8.59 14.26
CA PRO A 423 -25.65 9.54 15.19
C PRO A 423 -25.19 9.43 16.64
N SER A 424 -24.72 8.27 17.10
CA SER A 424 -24.18 8.09 18.46
C SER A 424 -22.96 8.96 18.77
N TYR A 425 -22.31 9.54 17.75
CA TYR A 425 -21.18 10.48 17.93
C TYR A 425 -21.61 11.96 17.86
N ALA A 426 -22.88 12.23 17.61
CA ALA A 426 -23.40 13.59 17.63
C ALA A 426 -23.49 14.13 19.05
N ASP A 427 -23.38 15.45 19.20
CA ASP A 427 -23.71 16.13 20.46
C ASP A 427 -25.23 16.24 20.66
N ALA A 428 -25.67 16.82 21.80
CA ALA A 428 -27.06 16.98 22.12
C ALA A 428 -27.86 17.82 21.09
N SER A 429 -27.19 18.59 20.23
CA SER A 429 -27.79 19.35 19.13
C SER A 429 -27.88 18.54 17.82
N GLY A 430 -27.41 17.31 17.81
CA GLY A 430 -27.31 16.49 16.60
C GLY A 430 -26.16 16.90 15.69
N SER A 431 -25.19 17.68 16.19
CA SER A 431 -23.99 18.09 15.43
C SER A 431 -22.82 17.13 15.64
N HIS A 432 -22.08 16.86 14.57
CA HIS A 432 -20.83 16.13 14.60
C HIS A 432 -19.59 17.05 14.69
N ASP A 433 -19.77 18.36 14.83
CA ASP A 433 -18.69 19.35 14.93
C ASP A 433 -18.21 19.57 16.38
N GLY A 434 -18.83 18.89 17.36
CA GLY A 434 -18.52 18.97 18.79
C GLY A 434 -17.23 18.28 19.23
N PRO A 435 -17.05 18.05 20.56
CA PRO A 435 -15.85 17.41 21.12
C PRO A 435 -15.61 15.99 20.63
N THR A 436 -16.65 15.30 20.19
CA THR A 436 -16.63 13.92 19.68
C THR A 436 -16.41 13.84 18.16
N LYS A 437 -16.12 14.95 17.51
CA LYS A 437 -15.85 14.97 16.06
C LYS A 437 -14.76 13.98 15.67
N ILE A 438 -14.92 13.34 14.50
CA ILE A 438 -13.96 12.39 13.96
C ILE A 438 -13.07 13.12 12.95
N PRO A 439 -11.78 13.35 13.26
CA PRO A 439 -10.91 14.14 12.40
C PRO A 439 -10.77 13.60 10.97
N ALA A 440 -10.77 12.27 10.79
CA ALA A 440 -10.69 11.64 9.47
C ALA A 440 -11.91 11.99 8.60
N TRP A 441 -13.12 11.99 9.17
CA TRP A 441 -14.32 12.42 8.46
C TRP A 441 -14.28 13.90 8.08
N GLU A 442 -13.87 14.78 9.00
CA GLU A 442 -13.70 16.21 8.72
C GLU A 442 -12.81 16.48 7.50
N MET A 443 -11.78 15.66 7.32
CA MET A 443 -10.85 15.78 6.21
C MET A 443 -11.49 15.41 4.87
N ILE A 444 -12.38 14.40 4.85
CA ILE A 444 -12.85 13.78 3.61
C ILE A 444 -14.33 14.06 3.29
N ARG A 445 -15.11 14.70 4.17
CA ARG A 445 -16.55 14.88 4.00
C ARG A 445 -16.95 15.55 2.69
N PHE A 446 -16.08 16.36 2.11
CA PHE A 446 -16.25 17.02 0.83
C PHE A 446 -15.23 16.56 -0.21
N SER A 447 -14.68 15.37 -0.06
CA SER A 447 -13.80 14.76 -1.05
C SER A 447 -14.54 13.69 -1.86
N VAL A 448 -14.10 13.49 -3.10
CA VAL A 448 -14.63 12.48 -4.01
C VAL A 448 -13.50 11.64 -4.54
N ASN A 449 -13.60 10.33 -4.33
CA ASN A 449 -12.65 9.37 -4.85
C ASN A 449 -13.06 8.96 -6.29
N ILE A 450 -12.18 9.21 -7.26
CA ILE A 450 -12.46 8.94 -8.68
C ILE A 450 -11.89 7.62 -9.18
N MET A 451 -10.94 7.02 -8.43
CA MET A 451 -10.26 5.80 -8.86
C MET A 451 -9.55 5.10 -7.69
N ARG A 452 -9.24 3.82 -7.85
CA ARG A 452 -8.43 2.99 -6.96
C ARG A 452 -7.27 2.36 -7.72
N GLY A 453 -6.26 1.88 -6.99
CA GLY A 453 -5.05 1.28 -7.54
C GLY A 453 -3.94 2.29 -7.82
N CYS A 454 -2.71 1.80 -7.98
CA CYS A 454 -1.55 2.62 -8.32
C CYS A 454 -0.48 1.79 -9.00
N PHE A 455 -0.14 2.11 -10.24
CA PHE A 455 0.95 1.43 -10.98
C PHE A 455 2.34 2.06 -10.73
N GLY A 456 2.46 2.93 -9.73
CA GLY A 456 3.74 3.56 -9.36
C GLY A 456 4.80 2.59 -8.87
N GLY A 457 4.40 1.57 -8.12
CA GLY A 457 5.28 0.52 -7.63
C GLY A 457 6.32 0.97 -6.61
N CYS A 458 6.12 2.10 -5.93
CA CYS A 458 7.07 2.60 -4.92
C CYS A 458 7.28 1.55 -3.82
N THR A 459 8.53 1.20 -3.55
CA THR A 459 8.90 0.06 -2.67
C THR A 459 8.49 0.21 -1.22
N PHE A 460 8.26 1.43 -0.75
CA PHE A 460 7.84 1.76 0.61
C PHE A 460 6.32 1.86 0.79
N CYS A 461 5.55 1.78 -0.32
CA CYS A 461 4.12 2.10 -0.33
C CYS A 461 3.26 0.84 -0.27
N SER A 462 2.32 0.80 0.67
CA SER A 462 1.41 -0.34 0.84
C SER A 462 0.20 -0.32 -0.11
N ILE A 463 -0.03 0.78 -0.83
CA ILE A 463 -1.21 0.92 -1.72
C ILE A 463 -1.18 -0.15 -2.81
N THR A 464 -0.04 -0.33 -3.49
CA THR A 464 0.09 -1.35 -4.54
C THR A 464 -0.15 -2.76 -4.00
N GLU A 465 0.27 -3.04 -2.76
CA GLU A 465 0.12 -4.35 -2.12
C GLU A 465 -1.31 -4.63 -1.65
N HIS A 466 -2.09 -3.57 -1.41
CA HIS A 466 -3.47 -3.67 -0.94
C HIS A 466 -4.48 -3.43 -2.07
N GLU A 467 -4.41 -2.32 -2.79
CA GLU A 467 -5.37 -1.99 -3.84
C GLU A 467 -5.02 -2.58 -5.21
N GLY A 468 -3.75 -2.98 -5.40
CA GLY A 468 -3.23 -3.49 -6.66
C GLY A 468 -2.72 -2.41 -7.61
N ARG A 469 -2.17 -2.86 -8.76
CA ARG A 469 -1.54 -2.00 -9.76
C ARG A 469 -2.45 -1.56 -10.89
N ILE A 470 -3.56 -2.27 -11.12
CA ILE A 470 -4.50 -1.96 -12.19
C ILE A 470 -5.43 -0.87 -11.71
N ILE A 471 -5.55 0.19 -12.48
CA ILE A 471 -6.41 1.32 -12.14
C ILE A 471 -7.87 0.96 -12.38
N GLN A 472 -8.68 1.17 -11.37
CA GLN A 472 -10.12 0.99 -11.39
C GLN A 472 -10.76 2.38 -11.31
N SER A 473 -11.29 2.87 -12.42
CA SER A 473 -11.83 4.23 -12.52
C SER A 473 -13.36 4.23 -12.54
N ARG A 474 -13.95 5.19 -11.90
CA ARG A 474 -15.38 5.50 -11.99
C ARG A 474 -15.72 6.18 -13.32
N SER A 475 -16.99 6.15 -13.71
CA SER A 475 -17.48 6.98 -14.79
C SER A 475 -17.55 8.46 -14.40
N GLU A 476 -17.52 9.34 -15.38
CA GLU A 476 -17.74 10.77 -15.16
C GLU A 476 -19.09 11.01 -14.49
N ASP A 477 -20.15 10.33 -14.95
CA ASP A 477 -21.50 10.51 -14.43
C ASP A 477 -21.65 10.11 -12.97
N SER A 478 -21.03 9.00 -12.54
CA SER A 478 -21.01 8.60 -11.13
C SER A 478 -20.31 9.64 -10.25
N VAL A 479 -19.18 10.17 -10.71
CA VAL A 479 -18.45 11.22 -9.99
C VAL A 479 -19.26 12.52 -9.89
N ILE A 480 -19.93 12.91 -10.98
CA ILE A 480 -20.78 14.11 -11.00
C ILE A 480 -21.98 13.96 -10.07
N ARG A 481 -22.68 12.81 -10.10
CA ARG A 481 -23.78 12.53 -9.15
C ARG A 481 -23.35 12.67 -7.70
N GLU A 482 -22.18 12.13 -7.35
CA GLU A 482 -21.67 12.25 -5.98
C GLU A 482 -21.36 13.71 -5.59
N ILE A 483 -20.82 14.53 -6.50
CA ILE A 483 -20.61 15.96 -6.25
C ILE A 483 -21.95 16.68 -6.03
N GLU A 484 -22.96 16.34 -6.81
CA GLU A 484 -24.32 16.88 -6.66
C GLU A 484 -24.96 16.44 -5.33
N GLU A 485 -24.80 15.19 -4.94
CA GLU A 485 -25.25 14.70 -3.63
C GLU A 485 -24.55 15.42 -2.48
N ILE A 486 -23.24 15.65 -2.56
CA ILE A 486 -22.52 16.43 -1.55
C ILE A 486 -23.06 17.85 -1.49
N ARG A 487 -23.31 18.49 -2.64
CA ARG A 487 -23.87 19.84 -2.72
C ARG A 487 -25.23 19.95 -2.06
N ASP A 488 -26.08 18.97 -2.32
CA ASP A 488 -27.51 19.07 -2.00
C ASP A 488 -27.84 18.50 -0.60
N ARG A 489 -27.05 17.52 -0.11
CA ARG A 489 -27.38 16.75 1.10
C ARG A 489 -26.39 16.90 2.24
N VAL A 490 -25.09 17.17 1.97
CA VAL A 490 -24.09 17.20 3.04
C VAL A 490 -24.07 18.56 3.72
N LYS A 491 -24.47 18.59 5.00
CA LYS A 491 -24.50 19.83 5.81
C LYS A 491 -23.13 20.53 5.82
N GLY A 492 -23.15 21.85 5.76
CA GLY A 492 -21.94 22.67 5.85
C GLY A 492 -21.15 22.77 4.53
N PHE A 493 -21.69 22.31 3.39
CA PHE A 493 -21.06 22.48 2.11
C PHE A 493 -21.00 23.96 1.71
N THR A 494 -19.80 24.46 1.41
CA THR A 494 -19.57 25.87 1.10
C THR A 494 -19.37 26.15 -0.40
N GLY A 495 -19.58 25.14 -1.23
CA GLY A 495 -19.32 25.18 -2.66
C GLY A 495 -17.91 24.71 -3.03
N VAL A 496 -17.16 24.13 -2.10
CA VAL A 496 -15.78 23.69 -2.33
C VAL A 496 -15.69 22.18 -2.15
N ILE A 497 -15.34 21.46 -3.22
CA ILE A 497 -14.88 20.08 -3.16
C ILE A 497 -13.41 20.14 -2.73
N SER A 498 -13.10 19.52 -1.58
CA SER A 498 -11.79 19.59 -0.95
C SER A 498 -10.73 18.75 -1.66
N ASP A 499 -11.14 17.68 -2.31
CA ASP A 499 -10.30 16.83 -3.14
C ASP A 499 -11.15 16.07 -4.17
N LEU A 500 -10.78 16.14 -5.43
CA LEU A 500 -11.31 15.29 -6.50
C LEU A 500 -10.16 14.42 -7.01
N GLY A 501 -9.92 13.29 -6.34
CA GLY A 501 -8.70 12.53 -6.53
C GLY A 501 -8.79 11.05 -6.16
N GLY A 502 -7.69 10.50 -5.70
CA GLY A 502 -7.53 9.10 -5.33
C GLY A 502 -6.12 8.81 -4.83
N PRO A 503 -5.64 7.56 -4.80
CA PRO A 503 -4.28 7.22 -4.37
C PRO A 503 -3.21 8.00 -5.14
N THR A 504 -3.47 8.29 -6.43
CA THR A 504 -2.67 9.16 -7.29
C THR A 504 -3.60 9.84 -8.29
N ALA A 505 -3.93 11.10 -8.07
CA ALA A 505 -5.00 11.80 -8.78
C ALA A 505 -4.91 11.71 -10.32
N ASN A 506 -3.70 11.83 -10.89
CA ASN A 506 -3.50 11.83 -12.34
C ASN A 506 -3.24 10.44 -12.95
N MET A 507 -3.74 9.38 -12.30
CA MET A 507 -3.82 8.05 -12.90
C MET A 507 -5.25 7.68 -13.36
N TYR A 508 -6.21 8.57 -13.18
CA TYR A 508 -7.59 8.34 -13.63
C TYR A 508 -7.67 8.01 -15.12
N ARG A 509 -8.31 6.88 -15.46
CA ARG A 509 -8.46 6.36 -16.85
C ARG A 509 -7.13 6.05 -17.55
N ILE A 510 -6.02 6.04 -16.85
CA ILE A 510 -4.74 5.60 -17.42
C ILE A 510 -4.60 4.10 -17.23
N ALA A 511 -4.29 3.39 -18.32
CA ALA A 511 -4.16 1.95 -18.38
C ALA A 511 -3.13 1.54 -19.44
N CYS A 512 -2.80 0.26 -19.51
CA CYS A 512 -2.02 -0.29 -20.61
C CYS A 512 -2.79 -0.15 -21.94
N LYS A 513 -2.09 0.10 -23.04
CA LYS A 513 -2.68 0.23 -24.41
C LYS A 513 -3.32 -1.07 -24.89
N SER A 514 -2.99 -2.21 -24.29
CA SER A 514 -3.52 -3.52 -24.65
C SER A 514 -3.80 -4.35 -23.40
N THR A 515 -4.99 -4.90 -23.28
CA THR A 515 -5.40 -5.81 -22.22
C THR A 515 -4.61 -7.13 -22.24
N ALA A 516 -4.21 -7.60 -23.40
CA ALA A 516 -3.36 -8.78 -23.55
C ALA A 516 -1.96 -8.54 -22.97
N ILE A 517 -1.36 -7.37 -23.27
CA ILE A 517 -0.07 -6.98 -22.68
C ILE A 517 -0.21 -6.78 -21.16
N GLU A 518 -1.27 -6.13 -20.70
CA GLU A 518 -1.53 -5.93 -19.27
C GLU A 518 -1.65 -7.25 -18.54
N SER A 519 -2.45 -8.18 -19.06
CA SER A 519 -2.64 -9.52 -18.47
C SER A 519 -1.36 -10.34 -18.40
N ALA A 520 -0.46 -10.20 -19.37
CA ALA A 520 0.82 -10.90 -19.40
C ALA A 520 1.93 -10.20 -18.61
N CYS A 521 1.73 -8.92 -18.22
CA CYS A 521 2.77 -8.07 -17.65
C CYS A 521 3.16 -8.51 -16.23
N ARG A 522 4.48 -8.58 -15.98
CA ARG A 522 5.05 -8.87 -14.66
C ARG A 522 5.90 -7.71 -14.10
N LYS A 523 5.92 -6.55 -14.77
CA LYS A 523 6.64 -5.37 -14.29
C LYS A 523 6.00 -4.84 -13.00
N PRO A 524 6.79 -4.49 -11.98
CA PRO A 524 6.24 -3.96 -10.72
C PRO A 524 5.80 -2.49 -10.84
N SER A 525 6.27 -1.78 -11.87
CA SER A 525 5.95 -0.37 -12.12
C SER A 525 5.79 -0.08 -13.61
N CYS A 526 4.83 0.79 -13.95
CA CYS A 526 4.67 1.31 -15.31
C CYS A 526 5.40 2.65 -15.54
N VAL A 527 6.05 3.18 -14.50
CA VAL A 527 6.67 4.52 -14.53
C VAL A 527 8.12 4.53 -14.01
N TYR A 528 8.69 3.36 -13.72
CA TYR A 528 10.07 3.21 -13.30
C TYR A 528 10.74 2.03 -14.03
N PRO A 529 12.02 2.16 -14.50
CA PRO A 529 12.91 3.33 -14.44
C PRO A 529 12.49 4.51 -15.33
N GLY A 530 11.63 4.27 -16.28
CA GLY A 530 10.98 5.24 -17.15
C GLY A 530 9.52 4.87 -17.39
N ILE A 531 8.79 5.74 -18.07
CA ILE A 531 7.39 5.50 -18.45
C ILE A 531 7.36 4.37 -19.48
N CYS A 532 6.56 3.34 -19.20
CA CYS A 532 6.41 2.18 -20.07
C CYS A 532 5.83 2.61 -21.44
N PRO A 533 6.42 2.20 -22.58
CA PRO A 533 5.89 2.53 -23.90
C PRO A 533 4.46 2.03 -24.14
N ASN A 534 4.07 0.96 -23.45
CA ASN A 534 2.72 0.40 -23.52
C ASN A 534 1.71 1.11 -22.60
N LEU A 535 2.13 2.09 -21.80
CA LEU A 535 1.22 2.86 -20.96
C LEU A 535 0.56 3.96 -21.80
N ASN A 536 -0.75 4.07 -21.75
CA ASN A 536 -1.46 5.25 -22.21
C ASN A 536 -1.21 6.39 -21.22
N THR A 537 -0.75 7.56 -21.68
CA THR A 537 -0.46 8.72 -20.82
C THR A 537 -1.39 9.90 -21.10
N ASP A 538 -2.53 9.65 -21.78
CA ASP A 538 -3.51 10.67 -22.13
C ASP A 538 -4.31 11.10 -20.88
N HIS A 539 -4.19 12.39 -20.51
CA HIS A 539 -4.94 13.00 -19.41
C HIS A 539 -6.24 13.68 -19.87
N THR A 540 -6.60 13.61 -21.17
CA THR A 540 -7.83 14.24 -21.70
C THR A 540 -9.09 13.82 -20.92
N PRO A 541 -9.30 12.53 -20.56
CA PRO A 541 -10.46 12.13 -19.76
C PRO A 541 -10.51 12.81 -18.38
N LEU A 542 -9.36 13.01 -17.73
CA LEU A 542 -9.27 13.65 -16.43
C LEU A 542 -9.55 15.15 -16.53
N ILE A 543 -8.98 15.83 -17.55
CA ILE A 543 -9.23 17.25 -17.83
C ILE A 543 -10.73 17.47 -18.09
N LYS A 544 -11.36 16.61 -18.87
CA LYS A 544 -12.79 16.66 -19.17
C LYS A 544 -13.62 16.54 -17.89
N LEU A 545 -13.32 15.56 -17.04
CA LEU A 545 -13.98 15.39 -15.74
C LEU A 545 -13.83 16.65 -14.87
N TYR A 546 -12.64 17.21 -14.77
CA TYR A 546 -12.39 18.42 -13.98
C TYR A 546 -13.19 19.62 -14.48
N ARG A 547 -13.22 19.84 -15.79
CA ARG A 547 -13.99 20.92 -16.43
C ARG A 547 -15.49 20.74 -16.17
N ARG A 548 -16.01 19.54 -16.33
CA ARG A 548 -17.41 19.21 -16.06
C ARG A 548 -17.76 19.42 -14.56
N ALA A 549 -16.93 18.93 -13.65
CA ALA A 549 -17.18 19.09 -12.21
C ALA A 549 -17.20 20.55 -11.76
N ARG A 550 -16.29 21.39 -12.27
CA ARG A 550 -16.26 22.82 -11.89
C ARG A 550 -17.34 23.67 -12.53
N SER A 551 -18.00 23.16 -13.58
CA SER A 551 -19.13 23.86 -14.22
C SER A 551 -20.48 23.62 -13.54
N LEU A 552 -20.54 22.73 -12.54
CA LEU A 552 -21.77 22.45 -11.81
C LEU A 552 -22.28 23.67 -11.04
N ARG A 553 -23.57 23.94 -11.15
CA ARG A 553 -24.21 25.02 -10.38
C ARG A 553 -24.05 24.77 -8.88
N GLY A 554 -23.66 25.80 -8.13
CA GLY A 554 -23.41 25.71 -6.67
C GLY A 554 -22.02 25.23 -6.29
N VAL A 555 -21.21 24.74 -7.24
CA VAL A 555 -19.80 24.41 -7.04
C VAL A 555 -18.94 25.64 -7.38
N LYS A 556 -18.24 26.17 -6.39
CA LYS A 556 -17.36 27.35 -6.53
C LYS A 556 -15.93 26.95 -6.86
N LYS A 557 -15.47 25.80 -6.34
CA LYS A 557 -14.09 25.33 -6.49
C LYS A 557 -13.99 23.82 -6.34
N ILE A 558 -13.19 23.23 -7.22
CA ILE A 558 -12.71 21.85 -7.12
C ILE A 558 -11.22 21.90 -6.82
N LEU A 559 -10.79 21.34 -5.70
CA LEU A 559 -9.38 21.24 -5.34
C LEU A 559 -8.86 19.82 -5.59
N ILE A 560 -7.56 19.73 -5.82
CA ILE A 560 -6.81 18.49 -5.87
C ILE A 560 -5.83 18.49 -4.69
N GLY A 561 -6.19 17.75 -3.64
CA GLY A 561 -5.40 17.59 -2.42
C GLY A 561 -4.59 16.30 -2.39
N SER A 562 -5.00 15.30 -3.18
CA SER A 562 -4.31 14.03 -3.37
C SER A 562 -2.93 14.20 -4.02
N GLY A 563 -2.04 13.25 -3.76
CA GLY A 563 -0.75 13.20 -4.44
C GLY A 563 -0.90 12.98 -5.95
N LEU A 564 0.03 13.47 -6.72
CA LEU A 564 0.09 13.23 -8.15
C LEU A 564 1.48 12.76 -8.59
N ARG A 565 1.52 12.05 -9.72
CA ARG A 565 2.75 11.66 -10.39
C ARG A 565 3.19 12.77 -11.32
N TYR A 566 4.20 13.53 -10.89
CA TYR A 566 4.74 14.65 -11.66
C TYR A 566 5.45 14.20 -12.95
N ASP A 567 6.02 13.00 -12.95
CA ASP A 567 6.65 12.37 -14.12
C ASP A 567 5.63 12.06 -15.24
N LEU A 568 4.40 11.68 -14.90
CA LEU A 568 3.29 11.58 -15.83
C LEU A 568 2.75 12.98 -16.23
N ALA A 569 2.62 13.88 -15.26
CA ALA A 569 2.07 15.21 -15.51
C ALA A 569 2.87 16.01 -16.53
N VAL A 570 4.22 15.90 -16.51
CA VAL A 570 5.09 16.60 -17.49
C VAL A 570 4.91 16.10 -18.93
N GLN A 571 4.24 14.97 -19.16
CA GLN A 571 3.90 14.48 -20.48
C GLN A 571 2.65 15.20 -21.06
N SER A 572 1.89 15.91 -20.22
CA SER A 572 0.66 16.61 -20.60
C SER A 572 0.67 18.06 -20.07
N PRO A 573 1.27 19.00 -20.80
CA PRO A 573 1.28 20.41 -20.42
C PRO A 573 -0.12 20.99 -20.21
N GLU A 574 -1.10 20.56 -21.00
CA GLU A 574 -2.49 20.98 -20.86
C GLU A 574 -3.07 20.57 -19.48
N TYR A 575 -2.78 19.34 -19.01
CA TYR A 575 -3.17 18.91 -17.69
C TYR A 575 -2.55 19.78 -16.59
N VAL A 576 -1.25 20.07 -16.67
CA VAL A 576 -0.58 20.92 -15.68
C VAL A 576 -1.17 22.34 -15.69
N LYS A 577 -1.48 22.89 -16.87
CA LYS A 577 -2.12 24.20 -17.00
C LYS A 577 -3.53 24.21 -16.39
N GLU A 578 -4.38 23.21 -16.67
CA GLU A 578 -5.71 23.07 -16.06
C GLU A 578 -5.62 22.96 -14.53
N LEU A 579 -4.72 22.10 -14.03
CA LEU A 579 -4.47 21.90 -12.61
C LEU A 579 -4.11 23.21 -11.91
N VAL A 580 -3.10 23.90 -12.40
CA VAL A 580 -2.57 25.14 -11.81
C VAL A 580 -3.59 26.27 -11.89
N THR A 581 -4.27 26.39 -13.03
CA THR A 581 -5.23 27.48 -13.23
C THR A 581 -6.47 27.32 -12.37
N HIS A 582 -6.97 26.10 -12.15
CA HIS A 582 -8.29 25.91 -11.55
C HIS A 582 -8.31 25.14 -10.24
N HIS A 583 -7.36 24.21 -9.99
CA HIS A 583 -7.49 23.19 -8.97
C HIS A 583 -6.49 23.30 -7.80
N VAL A 584 -5.54 24.24 -7.85
CA VAL A 584 -4.59 24.50 -6.76
C VAL A 584 -5.09 25.63 -5.88
N GLY A 585 -5.18 25.37 -4.57
CA GLY A 585 -5.66 26.33 -3.56
C GLY A 585 -4.57 27.23 -2.95
N GLY A 586 -3.44 27.42 -3.64
CA GLY A 586 -2.27 28.17 -3.16
C GLY A 586 -1.07 27.26 -2.88
N TYR A 587 -1.29 26.02 -2.49
CA TYR A 587 -0.25 25.02 -2.23
C TYR A 587 -0.57 23.74 -2.96
N LEU A 588 0.43 23.13 -3.61
CA LEU A 588 0.34 21.80 -4.19
C LEU A 588 1.39 20.88 -3.53
N LYS A 589 0.93 19.78 -2.95
CA LYS A 589 1.78 18.75 -2.37
C LYS A 589 2.36 17.88 -3.49
N ILE A 590 3.66 17.59 -3.41
CA ILE A 590 4.34 16.77 -4.40
C ILE A 590 5.45 15.96 -3.72
N ALA A 591 5.68 14.75 -4.19
CA ALA A 591 6.53 13.80 -3.49
C ALA A 591 7.72 13.34 -4.35
N PRO A 592 8.79 14.15 -4.48
CA PRO A 592 10.04 13.68 -5.10
C PRO A 592 10.76 12.61 -4.26
N GLU A 593 10.56 12.60 -2.96
CA GLU A 593 11.08 11.70 -1.92
C GLU A 593 12.57 11.83 -1.65
N HIS A 594 13.41 12.05 -2.66
CA HIS A 594 14.85 12.28 -2.57
C HIS A 594 15.37 13.05 -3.80
N THR A 595 16.64 13.47 -3.77
CA THR A 595 17.33 14.09 -4.90
C THR A 595 18.34 13.18 -5.56
N GLU A 596 18.92 12.25 -4.78
CA GLU A 596 20.01 11.38 -5.22
C GLU A 596 19.49 10.12 -5.91
N GLY A 597 20.18 9.71 -6.98
CA GLY A 597 19.81 8.55 -7.82
C GLY A 597 19.84 7.21 -7.07
N GLY A 598 20.78 7.06 -6.13
CA GLY A 598 20.90 5.86 -5.29
C GLY A 598 19.62 5.56 -4.52
N PRO A 599 19.18 6.46 -3.60
CA PRO A 599 17.92 6.32 -2.88
C PRO A 599 16.70 6.22 -3.79
N LEU A 600 16.59 7.07 -4.83
CA LEU A 600 15.45 7.06 -5.75
C LEU A 600 15.31 5.72 -6.47
N SER A 601 16.42 5.07 -6.83
CA SER A 601 16.40 3.75 -7.45
C SER A 601 15.85 2.68 -6.51
N LYS A 602 16.16 2.72 -5.22
CA LYS A 602 15.63 1.80 -4.20
C LYS A 602 14.16 2.08 -3.88
N MET A 603 13.73 3.32 -4.06
CA MET A 603 12.34 3.74 -3.91
C MET A 603 11.48 3.42 -5.15
N MET A 604 12.08 3.09 -6.30
CA MET A 604 11.42 3.03 -7.60
C MET A 604 10.75 4.37 -7.98
N LYS A 605 11.46 5.48 -7.74
CA LYS A 605 11.02 6.83 -8.09
C LYS A 605 11.86 7.37 -9.26
N PRO A 606 11.27 8.24 -10.09
CA PRO A 606 12.02 8.87 -11.19
C PRO A 606 13.11 9.80 -10.63
N GLY A 607 14.15 10.04 -11.43
CA GLY A 607 15.19 11.00 -11.08
C GLY A 607 14.63 12.40 -10.86
N ILE A 608 15.35 13.20 -10.06
CA ILE A 608 14.93 14.56 -9.64
C ILE A 608 14.67 15.51 -10.83
N GLY A 609 15.30 15.27 -11.98
CA GLY A 609 15.08 16.09 -13.20
C GLY A 609 13.63 16.12 -13.68
N SER A 610 12.84 15.06 -13.43
CA SER A 610 11.40 15.08 -13.73
C SER A 610 10.64 16.04 -12.81
N TYR A 611 11.01 16.12 -11.54
CA TYR A 611 10.47 17.09 -10.60
C TYR A 611 10.83 18.53 -11.00
N GLU A 612 12.07 18.77 -11.42
CA GLU A 612 12.52 20.10 -11.82
C GLU A 612 11.79 20.60 -13.09
N ARG A 613 11.54 19.71 -14.05
CA ARG A 613 10.70 20.03 -15.21
C ARG A 613 9.27 20.38 -14.78
N PHE A 614 8.67 19.59 -13.92
CA PHE A 614 7.34 19.87 -13.38
C PHE A 614 7.30 21.22 -12.66
N ARG A 615 8.30 21.52 -11.83
CA ARG A 615 8.41 22.79 -11.09
C ARG A 615 8.44 23.97 -12.05
N LYS A 616 9.24 23.90 -13.11
CA LYS A 616 9.29 24.97 -14.12
C LYS A 616 7.92 25.21 -14.78
N MET A 617 7.24 24.14 -15.18
CA MET A 617 5.89 24.24 -15.76
C MET A 617 4.88 24.81 -14.75
N PHE A 618 4.96 24.38 -13.49
CA PHE A 618 4.10 24.86 -12.41
C PHE A 618 4.30 26.36 -12.17
N GLU A 619 5.53 26.83 -12.08
CA GLU A 619 5.88 28.24 -11.90
C GLU A 619 5.43 29.08 -13.09
N GLN A 620 5.68 28.63 -14.32
CA GLN A 620 5.24 29.27 -15.56
C GLN A 620 3.72 29.43 -15.60
N PHE A 621 2.96 28.33 -15.46
CA PHE A 621 1.50 28.38 -15.54
C PHE A 621 0.86 29.14 -14.35
N SER A 622 1.51 29.16 -13.18
CA SER A 622 1.09 30.01 -12.05
C SER A 622 1.21 31.47 -12.39
N ALA A 623 2.31 31.90 -13.02
CA ALA A 623 2.52 33.26 -13.48
C ALA A 623 1.51 33.63 -14.60
N GLU A 624 1.30 32.76 -15.59
CA GLU A 624 0.30 32.96 -16.65
C GLU A 624 -1.12 33.13 -16.08
N ALA A 625 -1.45 32.37 -15.02
CA ALA A 625 -2.74 32.46 -14.34
C ALA A 625 -2.85 33.65 -13.36
N GLY A 626 -1.81 34.47 -13.20
CA GLY A 626 -1.76 35.57 -12.24
C GLY A 626 -1.85 35.13 -10.78
N LYS A 627 -1.40 33.90 -10.45
CA LYS A 627 -1.57 33.32 -9.13
C LYS A 627 -0.25 33.13 -8.40
N LYS A 628 -0.24 33.45 -7.12
CA LYS A 628 0.88 33.16 -6.22
C LYS A 628 0.66 31.80 -5.58
N GLN A 629 1.31 30.76 -6.13
CA GLN A 629 1.18 29.37 -5.70
C GLN A 629 2.56 28.78 -5.39
N TYR A 630 2.58 27.72 -4.53
CA TYR A 630 3.81 27.12 -4.06
C TYR A 630 3.72 25.58 -4.09
N LEU A 631 4.83 24.95 -4.47
CA LEU A 631 5.03 23.52 -4.30
C LEU A 631 5.49 23.22 -2.86
N ILE A 632 4.93 22.15 -2.28
CA ILE A 632 5.37 21.60 -1.01
C ILE A 632 5.97 20.22 -1.28
N PRO A 633 7.30 20.14 -1.49
CA PRO A 633 7.94 18.86 -1.75
C PRO A 633 8.08 18.03 -0.48
N TYR A 634 7.78 16.73 -0.60
CA TYR A 634 7.99 15.74 0.45
C TYR A 634 9.24 14.92 0.20
N PHE A 635 10.00 14.68 1.29
CA PHE A 635 11.21 13.88 1.27
C PHE A 635 11.20 12.87 2.42
N ILE A 636 11.75 11.68 2.17
CA ILE A 636 11.82 10.59 3.15
C ILE A 636 13.26 10.48 3.69
N ALA A 637 13.41 10.64 5.00
CA ALA A 637 14.65 10.36 5.71
C ALA A 637 14.80 8.86 5.98
N ALA A 638 16.01 8.35 5.97
CA ALA A 638 16.38 7.00 6.42
C ALA A 638 15.70 5.87 5.63
N HIS A 639 15.38 6.07 4.35
CA HIS A 639 14.94 4.97 3.48
C HIS A 639 16.12 4.01 3.23
N PRO A 640 15.88 2.69 3.11
CA PRO A 640 16.91 1.76 2.68
C PRO A 640 17.64 2.23 1.42
N GLY A 641 18.97 2.15 1.44
CA GLY A 641 19.83 2.63 0.36
C GLY A 641 20.08 4.13 0.37
N THR A 642 19.86 4.81 1.50
CA THR A 642 20.21 6.22 1.70
C THR A 642 21.41 6.33 2.62
N SER A 643 22.53 6.86 2.13
CA SER A 643 23.73 7.14 2.90
C SER A 643 23.63 8.49 3.65
N ASP A 644 24.55 8.73 4.57
CA ASP A 644 24.66 10.03 5.24
C ASP A 644 25.05 11.14 4.25
N GLU A 645 25.84 10.78 3.20
CA GLU A 645 26.21 11.68 2.12
C GLU A 645 25.02 12.05 1.24
N ASP A 646 24.17 11.08 0.88
CA ASP A 646 22.94 11.35 0.14
C ASP A 646 22.05 12.37 0.89
N MET A 647 21.93 12.24 2.23
CA MET A 647 21.15 13.15 3.04
C MET A 647 21.79 14.54 3.15
N MET A 648 23.12 14.61 3.18
CA MET A 648 23.87 15.87 3.12
C MET A 648 23.63 16.58 1.78
N ASN A 649 23.71 15.86 0.66
CA ASN A 649 23.46 16.38 -0.67
C ASN A 649 22.01 16.89 -0.80
N LEU A 650 21.05 16.15 -0.29
CA LEU A 650 19.66 16.59 -0.22
C LEU A 650 19.52 17.88 0.61
N ALA A 651 20.20 18.00 1.75
CA ALA A 651 20.18 19.21 2.58
C ALA A 651 20.75 20.43 1.81
N LEU A 652 21.84 20.24 1.09
CA LEU A 652 22.43 21.28 0.21
C LEU A 652 21.46 21.69 -0.89
N TRP A 653 20.80 20.74 -1.54
CA TRP A 653 19.78 21.01 -2.55
C TRP A 653 18.59 21.79 -1.95
N LEU A 654 18.10 21.41 -0.76
CA LEU A 654 17.03 22.11 -0.05
C LEU A 654 17.44 23.56 0.23
N LYS A 655 18.67 23.79 0.71
CA LYS A 655 19.20 25.14 0.99
C LYS A 655 19.30 25.96 -0.26
N LYS A 656 19.88 25.42 -1.33
CA LYS A 656 20.03 26.08 -2.64
C LYS A 656 18.68 26.52 -3.21
N ASN A 657 17.63 25.71 -3.02
CA ASN A 657 16.29 26.00 -3.51
C ASN A 657 15.38 26.73 -2.50
N GLY A 658 15.93 27.16 -1.35
CA GLY A 658 15.19 27.93 -0.34
C GLY A 658 14.11 27.13 0.39
N PHE A 659 14.13 25.79 0.33
CA PHE A 659 13.16 24.95 1.02
C PHE A 659 13.54 24.74 2.48
N LYS A 660 12.59 24.96 3.37
CA LYS A 660 12.69 24.70 4.81
C LYS A 660 11.61 23.72 5.21
N ALA A 661 11.99 22.46 5.47
CA ALA A 661 11.05 21.42 5.86
C ALA A 661 10.71 21.55 7.35
N ASP A 662 9.49 21.91 7.69
CA ASP A 662 9.01 21.94 9.07
C ASP A 662 8.64 20.55 9.59
N GLN A 663 8.09 19.71 8.73
CA GLN A 663 7.75 18.32 9.01
C GLN A 663 8.64 17.40 8.18
N VAL A 664 9.16 16.36 8.82
CA VAL A 664 10.06 15.38 8.22
C VAL A 664 9.43 14.02 8.30
N GLN A 665 9.30 13.35 7.16
CA GLN A 665 8.94 11.95 7.10
C GLN A 665 10.19 11.10 7.24
N THR A 666 10.12 10.07 8.10
CA THR A 666 11.14 9.05 8.20
C THR A 666 10.57 7.75 7.67
N PHE A 667 11.38 7.00 6.95
CA PHE A 667 10.99 5.69 6.46
C PHE A 667 10.38 4.85 7.60
N TYR A 668 9.23 4.27 7.30
CA TYR A 668 8.46 3.45 8.21
C TYR A 668 8.30 2.06 7.60
N PRO A 669 8.95 1.02 8.16
CA PRO A 669 8.85 -0.33 7.62
C PRO A 669 7.42 -0.89 7.74
N SER A 670 6.65 -0.76 6.67
CA SER A 670 5.32 -1.37 6.57
C SER A 670 5.47 -2.86 6.25
N PRO A 671 4.74 -3.76 6.90
CA PRO A 671 4.81 -5.18 6.59
C PRO A 671 4.62 -5.45 5.10
N MET A 672 5.28 -6.47 4.57
CA MET A 672 5.24 -6.94 3.18
C MET A 672 5.85 -6.00 2.13
N ALA A 673 5.98 -4.69 2.38
CA ALA A 673 6.58 -3.76 1.42
C ALA A 673 8.03 -4.16 1.09
N THR A 674 8.42 -3.99 -0.18
CA THR A 674 9.78 -4.36 -0.65
C THR A 674 10.89 -3.61 0.11
N ALA A 675 10.68 -2.32 0.41
CA ALA A 675 11.64 -1.55 1.21
C ALA A 675 11.77 -2.09 2.65
N THR A 676 10.72 -2.70 3.20
CA THR A 676 10.78 -3.39 4.50
C THR A 676 11.62 -4.66 4.42
N ALA A 677 11.53 -5.40 3.31
CA ALA A 677 12.44 -6.52 3.08
C ALA A 677 13.89 -6.05 2.96
N MET A 678 14.16 -4.95 2.23
CA MET A 678 15.50 -4.34 2.22
C MET A 678 15.96 -3.98 3.63
N TYR A 679 15.12 -3.35 4.43
CA TYR A 679 15.43 -2.92 5.81
C TYR A 679 15.78 -4.11 6.71
N HIS A 680 15.03 -5.21 6.59
CA HIS A 680 15.26 -6.41 7.41
C HIS A 680 16.52 -7.16 6.98
N THR A 681 16.71 -7.35 5.65
CA THR A 681 17.69 -8.29 5.11
C THR A 681 19.01 -7.65 4.67
N ASN A 682 19.07 -6.33 4.50
CA ASN A 682 20.16 -5.59 3.85
C ASN A 682 20.40 -5.99 2.37
N LEU A 683 19.43 -6.68 1.74
CA LEU A 683 19.47 -7.10 0.34
C LEU A 683 18.45 -6.34 -0.49
N ASN A 684 18.67 -6.25 -1.80
CA ASN A 684 17.75 -5.60 -2.74
C ASN A 684 16.87 -6.62 -3.48
N PRO A 685 15.60 -6.85 -3.08
CA PRO A 685 14.72 -7.79 -3.76
C PRO A 685 14.27 -7.35 -5.16
N LEU A 686 14.50 -6.09 -5.53
CA LEU A 686 14.22 -5.59 -6.89
C LEU A 686 15.16 -6.20 -7.93
N LYS A 687 16.35 -6.57 -7.50
CA LYS A 687 17.32 -7.34 -8.30
C LYS A 687 17.33 -8.79 -7.84
N GLY A 688 18.00 -9.63 -8.61
CA GLY A 688 18.20 -11.02 -8.19
C GLY A 688 18.92 -11.09 -6.85
N ILE A 689 18.47 -12.01 -6.03
CA ILE A 689 19.06 -12.25 -4.73
C ILE A 689 20.15 -13.29 -4.88
N SER A 690 21.35 -12.99 -4.37
CA SER A 690 22.49 -13.90 -4.43
C SER A 690 22.97 -14.24 -3.01
N ARG A 691 23.38 -15.51 -2.81
CA ARG A 691 24.15 -15.93 -1.62
C ARG A 691 25.61 -15.55 -1.74
N ASP A 692 26.09 -15.33 -2.96
CA ASP A 692 27.43 -14.86 -3.24
C ASP A 692 27.55 -13.38 -2.84
N PRO A 693 28.39 -13.03 -1.86
CA PRO A 693 28.57 -11.65 -1.40
C PRO A 693 29.06 -10.68 -2.48
N GLN A 694 29.71 -11.19 -3.54
CA GLN A 694 30.19 -10.37 -4.67
C GLN A 694 29.08 -10.05 -5.67
N ARG A 695 28.03 -10.87 -5.72
CA ARG A 695 26.87 -10.71 -6.63
C ARG A 695 25.65 -10.14 -5.95
N ALA A 696 25.58 -10.22 -4.61
CA ALA A 696 24.49 -9.66 -3.84
C ALA A 696 24.58 -8.14 -3.78
N GLU A 697 23.56 -7.44 -4.25
CA GLU A 697 23.47 -6.01 -4.02
C GLU A 697 23.07 -5.75 -2.57
N LYS A 698 24.08 -5.37 -1.76
CA LYS A 698 23.86 -4.91 -0.38
C LYS A 698 23.25 -3.51 -0.39
N VAL A 699 22.28 -3.30 0.49
CA VAL A 699 21.60 -2.02 0.68
C VAL A 699 22.03 -1.44 2.03
N ASP A 700 22.48 -0.18 2.06
CA ASP A 700 22.77 0.53 3.31
C ASP A 700 21.46 0.76 4.09
N ILE A 701 21.46 0.41 5.37
CA ILE A 701 20.29 0.49 6.23
C ILE A 701 20.58 1.39 7.42
N VAL A 702 19.75 2.40 7.56
CA VAL A 702 19.81 3.35 8.66
C VAL A 702 19.13 2.75 9.88
N ARG A 703 19.92 2.00 10.68
CA ARG A 703 19.49 1.44 11.96
C ARG A 703 19.92 2.32 13.12
N GLY A 704 19.24 2.21 14.24
CA GLY A 704 19.52 2.96 15.45
C GLY A 704 18.98 4.41 15.43
N GLU A 705 18.72 4.93 16.63
CA GLU A 705 18.09 6.25 16.80
C GLU A 705 19.01 7.39 16.36
N ASN A 706 20.31 7.30 16.64
CA ASN A 706 21.28 8.37 16.36
C ASN A 706 21.41 8.65 14.85
N ARG A 707 21.56 7.61 13.99
CA ARG A 707 21.68 7.80 12.56
C ARG A 707 20.37 8.26 11.94
N ARG A 708 19.22 7.73 12.41
CA ARG A 708 17.88 8.21 12.00
C ARG A 708 17.66 9.67 12.38
N ARG A 709 18.12 10.08 13.58
CA ARG A 709 18.08 11.49 14.03
C ARG A 709 18.95 12.38 13.16
N LEU A 710 20.13 11.92 12.75
CA LEU A 710 21.02 12.64 11.84
C LEU A 710 20.35 12.88 10.48
N HIS A 711 19.76 11.85 9.87
CA HIS A 711 19.03 11.99 8.60
C HIS A 711 17.87 13.02 8.70
N LYS A 712 17.14 13.01 9.80
CA LYS A 712 16.11 14.03 10.06
C LYS A 712 16.70 15.43 10.25
N ALA A 713 17.85 15.53 10.89
CA ALA A 713 18.54 16.79 11.09
C ALA A 713 18.99 17.41 9.76
N PHE A 714 19.49 16.63 8.80
CA PHE A 714 19.81 17.12 7.46
C PHE A 714 18.58 17.70 6.75
N LEU A 715 17.42 17.08 6.81
CA LEU A 715 16.19 17.63 6.24
C LEU A 715 15.76 18.94 6.92
N ARG A 716 16.08 19.10 8.21
CA ARG A 716 15.81 20.31 9.00
C ARG A 716 17.09 21.11 9.25
N TRP A 717 17.94 21.24 8.23
CA TRP A 717 19.20 21.96 8.29
C TRP A 717 19.06 23.39 8.82
N HIS A 718 17.92 24.03 8.64
CA HIS A 718 17.60 25.40 9.06
C HIS A 718 17.26 25.51 10.56
N ASP A 719 17.03 24.42 11.26
CA ASP A 719 16.71 24.38 12.70
C ASP A 719 17.99 24.35 13.53
N ALA A 720 18.23 25.44 14.28
CA ALA A 720 19.45 25.62 15.07
C ALA A 720 19.65 24.50 16.13
N ASN A 721 18.58 23.85 16.58
CA ASN A 721 18.68 22.72 17.50
C ASN A 721 19.40 21.51 16.89
N ASN A 722 19.46 21.42 15.56
CA ASN A 722 20.15 20.36 14.85
C ASN A 722 21.62 20.68 14.54
N TRP A 723 22.03 21.95 14.64
CA TRP A 723 23.37 22.38 14.23
C TRP A 723 24.52 21.71 14.96
N PRO A 724 24.48 21.47 16.28
CA PRO A 724 25.55 20.72 16.94
C PRO A 724 25.76 19.32 16.36
N LEU A 725 24.67 18.57 16.15
CA LEU A 725 24.71 17.23 15.55
C LEU A 725 25.22 17.28 14.10
N LEU A 726 24.78 18.27 13.31
CA LEU A 726 25.21 18.43 11.92
C LEU A 726 26.68 18.83 11.82
N ARG A 727 27.21 19.70 12.73
CA ARG A 727 28.65 20.06 12.77
C ARG A 727 29.51 18.82 13.02
N GLU A 728 29.16 18.03 14.05
CA GLU A 728 29.85 16.79 14.37
C GLU A 728 29.83 15.81 13.19
N ALA A 729 28.68 15.63 12.56
CA ALA A 729 28.55 14.73 11.41
C ALA A 729 29.37 15.21 10.21
N LEU A 730 29.30 16.48 9.85
CA LEU A 730 30.08 17.05 8.74
C LEU A 730 31.60 16.94 8.97
N GLN A 731 32.07 17.12 10.22
CA GLN A 731 33.49 16.90 10.57
C GLN A 731 33.89 15.43 10.37
N LYS A 732 33.07 14.49 10.86
CA LYS A 732 33.31 13.03 10.68
C LYS A 732 33.27 12.61 9.21
N MET A 733 32.47 13.26 8.39
CA MET A 733 32.38 13.02 6.94
C MET A 733 33.49 13.70 6.14
N GLY A 734 34.43 14.44 6.79
CA GLY A 734 35.48 15.21 6.11
C GLY A 734 34.94 16.43 5.38
N ARG A 735 33.73 16.90 5.70
CA ARG A 735 33.04 18.03 5.05
C ARG A 735 32.94 19.25 5.96
N ALA A 736 34.02 19.54 6.71
CA ALA A 736 34.12 20.75 7.50
C ALA A 736 33.99 22.03 6.67
N ASP A 737 34.28 21.97 5.37
CA ASP A 737 34.06 23.02 4.37
C ASP A 737 32.63 23.52 4.32
N LEU A 738 31.66 22.75 4.77
CA LEU A 738 30.25 23.12 4.81
C LEU A 738 29.82 23.80 6.11
N ILE A 739 30.77 24.04 7.04
CA ILE A 739 30.52 24.74 8.31
C ILE A 739 31.06 26.15 8.22
N GLY A 740 30.20 27.15 8.26
CA GLY A 740 30.60 28.55 8.13
C GLY A 740 29.41 29.48 7.93
N ASN A 741 29.68 30.80 7.89
CA ASN A 741 28.64 31.81 7.84
C ASN A 741 28.33 32.33 6.41
N GLY A 742 29.06 31.83 5.39
CA GLY A 742 28.82 32.17 4.00
C GLY A 742 27.61 31.42 3.39
N LYS A 743 27.12 31.91 2.23
CA LYS A 743 25.94 31.32 1.54
C LYS A 743 26.15 29.87 1.07
N HIS A 744 27.39 29.50 0.80
CA HIS A 744 27.74 28.16 0.34
C HIS A 744 27.82 27.09 1.46
N HIS A 745 28.04 27.53 2.73
CA HIS A 745 28.04 26.60 3.86
C HIS A 745 26.64 26.08 4.16
N LEU A 746 26.52 24.87 4.67
CA LEU A 746 25.22 24.30 5.05
C LEU A 746 24.71 24.91 6.38
N ILE A 747 25.58 24.98 7.39
CA ILE A 747 25.25 25.44 8.76
C ILE A 747 26.33 26.41 9.26
N PRO A 748 25.99 27.33 10.20
CA PRO A 748 26.94 28.28 10.76
C PRO A 748 27.90 27.64 11.78
N THR A 749 29.00 28.35 12.07
CA THR A 749 29.95 27.97 13.11
C THR A 749 29.43 28.24 14.53
N TYR A 750 28.56 29.21 14.70
CA TYR A 750 28.04 29.65 16.00
C TYR A 750 26.72 28.93 16.34
N GLN A 751 26.38 28.97 17.63
CA GLN A 751 25.07 28.56 18.15
C GLN A 751 24.35 29.82 18.68
N PRO A 752 23.05 30.02 18.34
CA PRO A 752 22.29 31.15 18.90
C PRO A 752 22.28 31.10 20.44
N THR A 753 22.47 32.26 21.08
CA THR A 753 22.54 32.43 22.53
C THR A 753 21.19 32.53 23.22
N THR A 754 20.09 32.37 22.54
CA THR A 754 18.72 32.42 23.09
C THR A 754 18.50 31.30 24.10
N HIS A 755 18.10 31.67 25.32
CA HIS A 755 17.58 30.76 26.33
C HIS A 755 16.26 30.15 25.84
N GLY A 756 16.30 29.00 25.20
CA GLY A 756 15.14 28.29 24.65
C GLY A 756 15.49 27.54 23.38
N SER A 757 14.68 26.52 23.07
CA SER A 757 14.79 25.83 21.80
C SER A 757 14.52 26.79 20.65
N TYR A 758 15.32 26.71 19.58
CA TYR A 758 15.01 27.43 18.34
C TYR A 758 13.63 27.02 17.84
N GLU A 759 12.72 27.98 17.76
CA GLU A 759 11.45 27.78 17.11
C GLU A 759 11.50 28.37 15.70
N SER A 760 11.17 27.57 14.68
CA SER A 760 11.08 28.10 13.32
C SER A 760 9.93 29.13 13.24
N PRO A 761 10.05 30.18 12.42
CA PRO A 761 8.94 31.10 12.19
C PRO A 761 7.62 30.42 11.79
N ARG A 762 7.69 29.26 11.13
CA ARG A 762 6.53 28.45 10.77
C ARG A 762 5.97 27.68 11.96
N ARG A 763 6.82 27.22 12.89
CA ARG A 763 6.37 26.55 14.13
C ARG A 763 5.68 27.54 15.07
N LYS A 764 6.16 28.79 15.16
CA LYS A 764 5.48 29.88 15.86
C LYS A 764 4.10 30.19 15.28
N ASN A 765 3.92 29.99 13.98
CA ASN A 765 2.65 30.17 13.29
C ASN A 765 1.70 28.95 13.41
N SER A 766 2.20 27.79 13.85
CA SER A 766 1.39 26.59 14.15
C SER A 766 1.02 26.48 15.63
N THR A 767 1.63 27.31 16.50
CA THR A 767 1.20 27.50 17.90
C THR A 767 0.29 28.74 17.96
N PRO A 768 -0.83 28.74 18.67
CA PRO A 768 -1.67 29.92 18.78
C PRO A 768 -0.86 31.01 19.44
N ALA A 769 -0.49 32.02 18.65
CA ALA A 769 0.17 33.21 19.16
C ALA A 769 -0.88 34.02 19.96
N ALA A 770 -0.48 34.44 21.12
CA ALA A 770 -1.20 35.46 21.84
C ALA A 770 -1.51 36.67 20.94
N VAL A 771 -2.71 37.09 20.97
CA VAL A 771 -3.43 38.19 20.37
C VAL A 771 -2.54 39.35 19.83
N GLY A 772 -2.70 39.63 18.55
CA GLY A 772 -2.30 40.94 18.00
C GLY A 772 -1.77 40.90 16.55
N SER A 773 -2.61 40.69 15.60
CA SER A 773 -2.70 41.36 14.27
C SER A 773 -3.52 40.51 13.28
N SER A 774 -4.55 41.15 12.76
CA SER A 774 -5.54 40.61 11.83
C SER A 774 -4.96 40.51 10.40
N LEU A 775 -4.33 39.39 10.11
CA LEU A 775 -4.18 38.90 8.74
C LEU A 775 -4.90 37.59 8.64
N LYS A 776 -5.93 37.49 7.79
CA LYS A 776 -6.64 36.24 7.47
C LYS A 776 -5.61 35.23 6.93
N ARG A 777 -5.09 34.37 7.81
CA ARG A 777 -4.16 33.30 7.46
C ARG A 777 -4.96 32.07 7.06
N GLY A 778 -4.69 31.56 5.86
CA GLY A 778 -5.18 30.24 5.47
C GLY A 778 -4.71 29.17 6.48
N ARG A 779 -5.60 28.25 6.84
CA ARG A 779 -5.28 27.13 7.74
C ARG A 779 -4.20 26.26 7.12
N ILE A 780 -3.10 26.06 7.85
CA ILE A 780 -2.02 25.15 7.44
C ILE A 780 -2.47 23.72 7.78
N LEU A 781 -2.57 22.86 6.79
CA LEU A 781 -2.92 21.45 6.97
C LEU A 781 -1.68 20.65 7.39
N THR A 782 -1.85 19.67 8.31
CA THR A 782 -0.75 18.79 8.70
C THR A 782 -0.42 17.80 7.59
N GLN A 783 0.84 17.42 7.51
CA GLN A 783 1.37 16.55 6.44
C GLN A 783 0.75 15.12 6.44
N HIS A 784 0.34 14.61 7.60
CA HIS A 784 -0.20 13.26 7.73
C HIS A 784 -1.71 13.14 7.57
N THR A 785 -2.45 14.15 8.01
CA THR A 785 -3.92 14.07 8.07
C THR A 785 -4.58 15.08 7.15
N GLY A 786 -3.85 16.06 6.61
CA GLY A 786 -4.44 17.19 5.91
C GLY A 786 -5.28 18.11 6.81
N LEU A 787 -5.25 17.90 8.13
CA LEU A 787 -6.01 18.68 9.10
C LEU A 787 -5.20 19.89 9.58
N PRO A 788 -5.87 20.99 9.95
CA PRO A 788 -5.21 22.11 10.60
C PRO A 788 -4.63 21.66 11.96
N PRO A 789 -3.53 22.31 12.44
CA PRO A 789 -3.03 22.06 13.78
C PRO A 789 -4.13 22.25 14.83
N ARG A 790 -4.13 21.43 15.88
CA ARG A 790 -5.05 21.61 17.01
C ARG A 790 -4.86 23.00 17.61
N GLU A 791 -5.94 23.77 17.76
CA GLU A 791 -5.97 24.89 18.67
C GLU A 791 -5.87 24.32 20.08
N THR A 792 -4.72 24.47 20.73
CA THR A 792 -4.63 24.21 22.16
C THR A 792 -5.58 25.19 22.84
N GLY A 793 -6.61 24.67 23.49
CA GLY A 793 -7.61 25.47 24.18
C GLY A 793 -6.89 26.47 25.09
N ALA A 794 -7.20 27.75 24.93
CA ALA A 794 -6.73 28.79 25.81
C ALA A 794 -7.07 28.38 27.24
N ALA A 795 -6.06 28.25 28.09
CA ALA A 795 -6.29 28.15 29.52
C ALA A 795 -7.20 29.30 29.90
N LYS A 796 -8.40 29.01 30.38
CA LYS A 796 -9.33 30.02 30.92
C LYS A 796 -8.57 30.75 31.99
N GLY A 797 -8.18 32.01 31.71
CA GLY A 797 -7.50 32.87 32.65
C GLY A 797 -8.32 32.95 33.94
N ALA A 798 -7.68 32.67 35.06
CA ALA A 798 -8.24 32.87 36.38
C ALA A 798 -8.65 34.34 36.49
N VAL A 799 -9.92 34.59 36.68
CA VAL A 799 -10.48 35.89 37.00
C VAL A 799 -9.86 36.36 38.32
N PRO A 800 -9.21 37.52 38.42
CA PRO A 800 -8.69 38.05 39.69
C PRO A 800 -9.87 38.31 40.64
N ARG A 801 -9.89 37.63 41.76
CA ARG A 801 -10.79 37.96 42.86
C ARG A 801 -10.52 39.42 43.31
N ARG A 802 -11.44 40.34 43.06
CA ARG A 802 -11.47 41.66 43.69
C ARG A 802 -11.51 41.48 45.22
N ARG A 803 -10.50 41.92 45.92
CA ARG A 803 -10.55 42.17 47.37
C ARG A 803 -11.53 43.30 47.62
N LYS A 804 -12.51 43.11 48.48
CA LYS A 804 -13.34 44.19 49.06
C LYS A 804 -12.46 44.94 50.07
N PRO A 805 -12.55 46.27 50.11
CA PRO A 805 -11.92 47.02 51.21
C PRO A 805 -12.74 46.83 52.48
N ALA A 806 -12.06 46.96 53.62
CA ALA A 806 -12.56 46.84 54.97
C ALA A 806 -13.69 47.82 55.34
#